data_01b965c60ebd4de97b05614d90f601fa
#
_entry.id   01b965c60ebd4de97b05614d90f601fa
#
_cell.length_a   1.000
_cell.length_b   1.000
_cell.length_c   1.000
_cell.angle_alpha   90.00
_cell.angle_beta   90.00
_cell.angle_gamma   90.00
#
_symmetry.space_group_name_H-M   'P 1'
#
loop_
_entity.id
_entity.type
_entity.pdbx_description
1 polymer ?
#
loop_
_entity_poly.entity_id
_entity_poly.type
_entity_poly.pdbx_seq_one_letter_code
_entity_poly.pdbx_strand_id
1 'polypeptide(L)'
;MVVNFRSQNYSKIKKSCLEKGVLFEDVEFPANEKSLYFDKVDPDILWKRPKELCKAPRLVVDGATCDDLVTGEIKSTWFITACTALAHEPKLWNKVIPDIKNQEFSDTSPYAGIFRFNFWRFGQWIEVVIDDRLPTKEGQLIFIHSNQKNEFWSALLEKAYAKLFGDYQSMTSGQTSDALVDFTGGLAELLDLESYDLEDENIKKMLFKKLEAAYEKRSLMTCVIEVAEDEIGEDGPEGLVLGQGYNITMVKTFEIQKTLRKSFGETLCLIRLFNPWSGREWTGHWSDESDEIKRLSLQEWERMGIQFGKDGEFCMEFDDFLNYFTKVDICHFVNTNFFTLKKSWYETLFFGEWSISGRNGGNDPEIQTFLANPQYMFDLPTIDSVMISVEQEDVTQTRVAIRENKNNIGFYIYKVESNREYRLHLLEEQVFQSDFLYLRNVFGSCILNKGRYVVFPCCEQPPGASAVGLFLLRFYSTCRVSSKELKLDCPTSNCCSSYKLVTTVFVKNAEGLQMPPSEKGTLDPFVVVKCEGTKARSDVLHNEPNPTFNFKCTFYRKKPNYSIFIEVYCKKTVFDVFLGEARIDMTDLTKDEESCDEKSQSAENGEERNLQLYAKQRRGSFPRENPGKLFVFFRSSSDLQAL
;
A
#
# COMPACT_ATOMS: atom_id res chain seq x y z
N MET A 1 15.02 4.08 -12.89
CA MET A 1 15.79 5.24 -13.44
C MET A 1 15.51 6.41 -12.53
N VAL A 2 16.52 7.19 -12.13
CA VAL A 2 16.31 8.37 -11.29
C VAL A 2 16.05 9.57 -12.20
N VAL A 3 15.03 10.38 -11.89
CA VAL A 3 14.63 11.56 -12.66
C VAL A 3 15.17 12.82 -11.99
N ASN A 4 15.67 13.76 -12.76
CA ASN A 4 16.20 15.01 -12.22
C ASN A 4 15.06 15.97 -11.82
N PHE A 5 15.00 16.36 -10.56
CA PHE A 5 14.06 17.35 -10.08
C PHE A 5 14.32 18.72 -10.72
N ARG A 6 13.28 19.38 -11.21
CA ARG A 6 13.36 20.67 -11.93
C ARG A 6 14.45 20.69 -13.02
N SER A 7 14.69 19.55 -13.67
CA SER A 7 15.69 19.39 -14.75
C SER A 7 17.14 19.68 -14.34
N GLN A 8 17.46 19.76 -13.05
CA GLN A 8 18.81 19.96 -12.55
C GLN A 8 19.60 18.63 -12.56
N ASN A 9 20.66 18.57 -13.36
CA ASN A 9 21.52 17.38 -13.43
C ASN A 9 22.81 17.64 -12.64
N TYR A 10 23.01 16.91 -11.55
CA TYR A 10 24.15 17.04 -10.64
C TYR A 10 25.49 17.00 -11.37
N SER A 11 25.73 15.98 -12.19
CA SER A 11 27.03 15.79 -12.86
C SER A 11 27.36 16.90 -13.84
N LYS A 12 26.37 17.37 -14.61
CA LYS A 12 26.56 18.49 -15.57
C LYS A 12 26.83 19.81 -14.84
N ILE A 13 26.07 20.08 -13.78
CA ILE A 13 26.24 21.32 -12.98
C ILE A 13 27.58 21.30 -12.28
N LYS A 14 27.94 20.21 -11.58
CA LYS A 14 29.23 20.07 -10.89
C LYS A 14 30.39 20.30 -11.84
N LYS A 15 30.39 19.66 -13.03
CA LYS A 15 31.42 19.83 -14.04
C LYS A 15 31.54 21.29 -14.50
N SER A 16 30.44 21.95 -14.79
CA SER A 16 30.42 23.36 -15.21
C SER A 16 30.97 24.29 -14.14
N CYS A 17 30.62 24.06 -12.86
CA CYS A 17 31.14 24.87 -11.75
C CYS A 17 32.66 24.70 -11.59
N LEU A 18 33.17 23.48 -11.68
CA LEU A 18 34.60 23.18 -11.59
C LEU A 18 35.37 23.78 -12.77
N GLU A 19 34.87 23.71 -13.99
CA GLU A 19 35.51 24.32 -15.19
C GLU A 19 35.58 25.83 -15.09
N LYS A 20 34.58 26.46 -14.44
CA LYS A 20 34.53 27.93 -14.25
C LYS A 20 35.24 28.40 -12.98
N GLY A 21 35.66 27.50 -12.08
CA GLY A 21 36.23 27.82 -10.79
C GLY A 21 35.28 28.53 -9.84
N VAL A 22 33.97 28.26 -9.94
CA VAL A 22 32.93 28.87 -9.08
C VAL A 22 32.17 27.81 -8.30
N LEU A 23 31.65 28.19 -7.13
CA LEU A 23 30.75 27.30 -6.37
C LEU A 23 29.34 27.41 -6.90
N PHE A 24 28.61 26.32 -6.83
CA PHE A 24 27.21 26.26 -7.24
C PHE A 24 26.36 27.20 -6.36
N GLU A 25 25.41 27.85 -7.02
CA GLU A 25 24.32 28.61 -6.42
C GLU A 25 23.01 28.13 -7.01
N ASP A 26 22.16 27.64 -6.14
CA ASP A 26 20.88 27.04 -6.57
C ASP A 26 19.84 28.14 -6.84
N VAL A 27 19.53 28.35 -8.12
CA VAL A 27 18.52 29.33 -8.54
C VAL A 27 17.09 28.85 -8.33
N GLU A 28 16.88 27.52 -8.23
CA GLU A 28 15.57 26.90 -8.00
C GLU A 28 15.19 26.89 -6.50
N PHE A 29 16.20 27.02 -5.61
CA PHE A 29 16.03 27.15 -4.16
C PHE A 29 17.06 28.15 -3.64
N PRO A 30 16.87 29.45 -3.92
CA PRO A 30 17.86 30.46 -3.66
C PRO A 30 18.08 30.70 -2.15
N ALA A 31 19.30 31.02 -1.78
CA ALA A 31 19.68 31.35 -0.40
C ALA A 31 19.19 32.74 0.01
N ASN A 32 17.90 32.89 0.19
CA ASN A 32 17.21 34.10 0.61
C ASN A 32 15.89 33.79 1.34
N GLU A 33 15.12 34.81 1.71
CA GLU A 33 13.85 34.71 2.44
C GLU A 33 12.81 33.82 1.75
N LYS A 34 12.78 33.76 0.42
CA LYS A 34 11.80 32.96 -0.34
C LYS A 34 11.89 31.46 -0.07
N SER A 35 13.08 30.99 0.33
CA SER A 35 13.31 29.58 0.67
C SER A 35 13.09 29.29 2.15
N LEU A 36 12.93 30.31 2.99
CA LEU A 36 12.74 30.16 4.44
C LEU A 36 11.26 30.13 4.83
N TYR A 37 10.59 31.25 4.61
CA TYR A 37 9.23 31.48 5.08
C TYR A 37 8.37 32.11 3.98
N PHE A 38 7.09 31.76 3.96
CA PHE A 38 6.12 32.34 3.01
C PHE A 38 5.32 33.52 3.61
N ASP A 39 5.28 33.66 4.94
CA ASP A 39 4.46 34.64 5.67
C ASP A 39 5.26 35.67 6.47
N LYS A 40 6.56 35.46 6.64
CA LYS A 40 7.44 36.37 7.41
C LYS A 40 8.82 36.52 6.78
N VAL A 41 9.48 37.61 7.14
CA VAL A 41 10.89 37.87 6.81
C VAL A 41 11.65 38.04 8.11
N ASP A 42 12.77 37.31 8.28
CA ASP A 42 13.68 37.46 9.40
C ASP A 42 15.04 37.96 8.85
N PRO A 43 15.35 39.25 8.99
CA PRO A 43 16.56 39.85 8.44
C PRO A 43 17.84 39.41 9.15
N ASP A 44 17.74 38.78 10.31
CA ASP A 44 18.91 38.30 11.09
C ASP A 44 19.42 36.94 10.56
N ILE A 45 18.69 36.30 9.65
CA ILE A 45 19.10 35.04 9.06
C ILE A 45 20.08 35.26 7.91
N LEU A 46 21.29 34.72 8.08
CA LEU A 46 22.37 34.77 7.10
C LEU A 46 22.64 33.37 6.54
N TRP A 47 22.76 33.26 5.23
CA TRP A 47 23.09 32.01 4.56
C TRP A 47 24.62 31.84 4.49
N LYS A 48 25.14 30.76 5.09
CA LYS A 48 26.57 30.45 5.15
C LYS A 48 26.86 29.06 4.61
N ARG A 49 28.04 28.90 4.02
CA ARG A 49 28.55 27.60 3.62
C ARG A 49 29.22 26.89 4.79
N PRO A 50 29.24 25.55 4.86
CA PRO A 50 29.92 24.81 5.94
C PRO A 50 31.36 25.21 6.19
N LYS A 51 32.14 25.56 5.15
CA LYS A 51 33.53 26.07 5.29
C LYS A 51 33.62 27.43 5.97
N GLU A 52 32.54 28.19 6.07
CA GLU A 52 32.46 29.46 6.82
C GLU A 52 32.04 29.23 8.28
N LEU A 53 31.46 28.05 8.60
CA LEU A 53 31.00 27.69 9.93
C LEU A 53 32.04 26.91 10.73
N CYS A 54 32.82 26.05 10.08
CA CYS A 54 33.88 25.28 10.75
C CYS A 54 35.09 25.03 9.83
N LYS A 55 36.23 24.70 10.46
CA LYS A 55 37.51 24.54 9.73
C LYS A 55 37.60 23.26 8.89
N ALA A 56 36.91 22.21 9.27
CA ALA A 56 36.99 20.89 8.62
C ALA A 56 35.60 20.27 8.48
N PRO A 57 34.72 20.86 7.64
CA PRO A 57 33.38 20.32 7.44
C PRO A 57 33.44 18.95 6.77
N ARG A 58 32.55 18.06 7.18
CA ARG A 58 32.35 16.73 6.64
C ARG A 58 30.88 16.56 6.30
N LEU A 59 30.62 15.79 5.26
CA LEU A 59 29.24 15.41 5.00
C LEU A 59 28.75 14.46 6.10
N VAL A 60 29.56 13.46 6.44
CA VAL A 60 29.30 12.48 7.49
C VAL A 60 30.58 12.24 8.30
N VAL A 61 30.44 12.11 9.61
CA VAL A 61 31.54 11.78 10.55
C VAL A 61 31.23 10.40 11.15
N ASP A 62 32.15 9.45 11.03
CA ASP A 62 32.11 8.09 11.62
C ASP A 62 30.84 7.27 11.32
N GLY A 63 30.10 7.60 10.26
CA GLY A 63 28.81 7.00 9.88
C GLY A 63 27.64 7.89 10.26
N ALA A 64 26.45 7.62 9.71
CA ALA A 64 25.23 8.27 10.18
C ALA A 64 24.86 7.65 11.53
N THR A 65 24.90 8.45 12.58
CA THR A 65 24.44 8.06 13.91
C THR A 65 23.11 8.73 14.21
N CYS A 66 22.23 8.02 14.90
CA CYS A 66 20.89 8.51 15.23
C CYS A 66 20.94 9.56 16.34
N ASP A 67 21.99 9.50 17.17
CA ASP A 67 22.15 10.33 18.37
C ASP A 67 22.60 11.76 18.07
N ASP A 68 22.89 12.05 16.81
CA ASP A 68 23.52 13.32 16.41
C ASP A 68 22.53 14.39 15.95
N LEU A 69 21.22 14.14 15.94
CA LEU A 69 20.26 15.09 15.38
C LEU A 69 19.70 16.05 16.44
N VAL A 70 19.80 17.33 16.16
CA VAL A 70 19.22 18.41 16.95
C VAL A 70 18.08 19.06 16.18
N THR A 71 16.96 19.30 16.87
CA THR A 71 15.84 20.05 16.33
C THR A 71 16.20 21.51 16.12
N GLY A 72 15.72 22.09 15.00
CA GLY A 72 15.81 23.52 14.77
C GLY A 72 14.57 24.30 15.21
N GLU A 73 14.51 25.58 14.80
CA GLU A 73 13.38 26.49 15.07
C GLU A 73 12.06 25.99 14.47
N ILE A 74 12.12 25.28 13.35
CA ILE A 74 10.96 24.58 12.78
C ILE A 74 10.89 23.23 13.47
N LYS A 75 9.91 23.06 14.34
CA LYS A 75 9.68 21.81 15.08
C LYS A 75 9.18 20.69 14.16
N SER A 76 9.95 20.34 13.12
CA SER A 76 9.65 19.23 12.19
C SER A 76 10.00 17.87 12.81
N THR A 77 9.38 17.55 13.93
CA THR A 77 9.63 16.32 14.70
C THR A 77 9.41 15.07 13.88
N TRP A 78 8.37 15.06 13.06
CA TRP A 78 8.05 13.98 12.14
C TRP A 78 9.20 13.67 11.15
N PHE A 79 9.88 14.71 10.66
CA PHE A 79 10.98 14.54 9.72
C PHE A 79 12.23 14.00 10.40
N ILE A 80 12.56 14.48 11.61
CA ILE A 80 13.68 13.96 12.41
C ILE A 80 13.46 12.48 12.73
N THR A 81 12.25 12.10 13.17
CA THR A 81 11.89 10.69 13.44
C THR A 81 12.14 9.81 12.20
N ALA A 82 11.78 10.29 11.01
CA ALA A 82 12.06 9.57 9.78
C ALA A 82 13.57 9.54 9.43
N CYS A 83 14.31 10.62 9.67
CA CYS A 83 15.77 10.66 9.46
C CYS A 83 16.51 9.69 10.39
N THR A 84 16.12 9.60 11.66
CA THR A 84 16.71 8.64 12.61
C THR A 84 16.39 7.21 12.24
N ALA A 85 15.15 6.93 11.83
CA ALA A 85 14.77 5.62 11.30
C ALA A 85 15.60 5.23 10.05
N LEU A 86 15.84 6.19 9.15
CA LEU A 86 16.68 5.98 7.97
C LEU A 86 18.14 5.67 8.35
N ALA A 87 18.68 6.37 9.37
CA ALA A 87 20.08 6.21 9.82
C ALA A 87 20.34 4.81 10.38
N HIS A 88 19.36 4.15 10.98
CA HIS A 88 19.43 2.75 11.41
C HIS A 88 19.58 1.74 10.25
N GLU A 89 19.30 2.14 9.01
CA GLU A 89 19.37 1.27 7.83
C GLU A 89 20.38 1.77 6.79
N PRO A 90 21.68 1.44 6.93
CA PRO A 90 22.75 1.98 6.09
C PRO A 90 22.55 1.81 4.58
N LYS A 91 21.85 0.75 4.16
CA LYS A 91 21.60 0.51 2.73
C LYS A 91 20.61 1.51 2.14
N LEU A 92 19.59 1.86 2.91
CA LEU A 92 18.58 2.85 2.50
C LEU A 92 19.19 4.25 2.56
N TRP A 93 19.94 4.53 3.61
CA TRP A 93 20.64 5.77 3.78
C TRP A 93 21.56 6.08 2.59
N ASN A 94 22.37 5.10 2.13
CA ASN A 94 23.20 5.22 0.93
C ASN A 94 22.40 5.42 -0.38
N LYS A 95 21.13 5.08 -0.40
CA LYS A 95 20.25 5.32 -1.55
C LYS A 95 19.72 6.75 -1.56
N VAL A 96 19.38 7.28 -0.37
CA VAL A 96 18.94 8.67 -0.18
C VAL A 96 20.12 9.63 -0.37
N ILE A 97 21.28 9.32 0.21
CA ILE A 97 22.53 10.12 0.08
C ILE A 97 23.53 9.32 -0.76
N PRO A 98 23.40 9.35 -2.09
CA PRO A 98 24.24 8.54 -2.96
C PRO A 98 25.65 9.08 -3.05
N ASP A 99 26.64 8.18 -3.16
CA ASP A 99 28.00 8.51 -3.56
C ASP A 99 28.67 9.56 -2.64
N ILE A 100 28.56 9.35 -1.31
CA ILE A 100 29.03 10.27 -0.25
C ILE A 100 30.47 10.71 -0.49
N LYS A 101 31.38 9.78 -0.87
CA LYS A 101 32.80 10.07 -1.10
C LYS A 101 33.04 11.15 -2.16
N ASN A 102 32.14 11.26 -3.15
CA ASN A 102 32.23 12.26 -4.19
C ASN A 102 31.48 13.57 -3.86
N GLN A 103 30.79 13.60 -2.74
CA GLN A 103 30.07 14.78 -2.23
C GLN A 103 30.71 15.40 -1.00
N GLU A 104 31.91 14.95 -0.62
CA GLU A 104 32.63 15.39 0.58
C GLU A 104 33.25 16.81 0.42
N PHE A 105 33.39 17.52 1.51
CA PHE A 105 34.01 18.86 1.57
C PHE A 105 35.55 18.84 1.46
N SER A 106 36.13 17.70 1.18
CA SER A 106 37.57 17.46 1.15
C SER A 106 38.30 18.36 0.14
N ASP A 107 39.44 18.87 0.55
CA ASP A 107 40.35 19.62 -0.34
C ASP A 107 41.07 18.71 -1.35
N THR A 108 41.02 17.37 -1.16
CA THR A 108 41.59 16.38 -2.06
C THR A 108 40.62 15.92 -3.16
N SER A 109 39.32 16.26 -3.05
CA SER A 109 38.29 15.99 -4.05
C SER A 109 37.77 17.29 -4.66
N PRO A 110 37.44 17.34 -5.96
CA PRO A 110 36.92 18.55 -6.60
C PRO A 110 35.60 19.00 -5.94
N TYR A 111 35.70 20.03 -5.08
CA TYR A 111 34.56 20.60 -4.38
C TYR A 111 33.92 21.72 -5.20
N ALA A 112 32.61 21.67 -5.40
CA ALA A 112 31.86 22.64 -6.19
C ALA A 112 30.68 23.25 -5.42
N GLY A 113 30.55 23.02 -4.11
CA GLY A 113 29.43 23.52 -3.31
C GLY A 113 28.07 22.97 -3.71
N ILE A 114 28.03 21.76 -4.24
CA ILE A 114 26.83 21.11 -4.79
C ILE A 114 26.65 19.73 -4.15
N PHE A 115 25.41 19.45 -3.74
CA PHE A 115 25.02 18.18 -3.12
C PHE A 115 23.76 17.63 -3.79
N ARG A 116 23.56 16.32 -3.70
CA ARG A 116 22.38 15.65 -4.24
C ARG A 116 21.82 14.61 -3.28
N PHE A 117 20.50 14.49 -3.30
CA PHE A 117 19.74 13.53 -2.52
C PHE A 117 18.69 12.89 -3.40
N ASN A 118 18.34 11.64 -3.12
CA ASN A 118 17.31 10.92 -3.86
C ASN A 118 16.10 10.69 -2.96
N PHE A 119 14.92 11.00 -3.51
CA PHE A 119 13.65 10.74 -2.84
C PHE A 119 12.71 9.99 -3.78
N TRP A 120 11.89 9.13 -3.19
CA TRP A 120 10.79 8.51 -3.91
C TRP A 120 9.60 9.46 -3.91
N ARG A 121 9.04 9.71 -5.08
CA ARG A 121 7.84 10.54 -5.21
C ARG A 121 6.95 9.98 -6.32
N PHE A 122 5.72 9.68 -5.98
CA PHE A 122 4.65 9.29 -6.91
C PHE A 122 5.13 8.30 -8.00
N GLY A 123 5.63 7.15 -7.58
CA GLY A 123 6.03 6.05 -8.48
C GLY A 123 7.45 6.11 -9.03
N GLN A 124 8.27 7.11 -8.67
CA GLN A 124 9.62 7.25 -9.22
C GLN A 124 10.62 7.83 -8.22
N TRP A 125 11.88 7.48 -8.41
CA TRP A 125 12.99 8.11 -7.70
C TRP A 125 13.38 9.42 -8.39
N ILE A 126 13.47 10.50 -7.62
CA ILE A 126 13.89 11.82 -8.09
C ILE A 126 15.20 12.23 -7.43
N GLU A 127 16.12 12.81 -8.21
CA GLU A 127 17.36 13.40 -7.72
C GLU A 127 17.15 14.89 -7.48
N VAL A 128 17.31 15.33 -6.25
CA VAL A 128 17.24 16.72 -5.83
C VAL A 128 18.64 17.26 -5.62
N VAL A 129 18.98 18.30 -6.34
CA VAL A 129 20.27 18.98 -6.27
C VAL A 129 20.12 20.29 -5.48
N ILE A 130 21.04 20.55 -4.57
CA ILE A 130 21.09 21.79 -3.76
C ILE A 130 22.50 22.37 -3.74
N ASP A 131 22.61 23.66 -3.46
CA ASP A 131 23.87 24.23 -3.00
C ASP A 131 24.05 24.04 -1.48
N ASP A 132 25.24 24.23 -0.97
CA ASP A 132 25.59 24.00 0.43
C ASP A 132 25.45 25.26 1.34
N ARG A 133 24.79 26.32 0.87
CA ARG A 133 24.46 27.46 1.73
C ARG A 133 23.33 27.08 2.67
N LEU A 134 23.53 27.20 3.97
CA LEU A 134 22.62 26.86 5.04
C LEU A 134 22.20 28.11 5.82
N PRO A 135 20.94 28.21 6.26
CA PRO A 135 20.48 29.36 7.04
C PRO A 135 21.01 29.32 8.46
N THR A 136 21.53 30.47 8.92
CA THR A 136 22.14 30.63 10.22
C THR A 136 21.68 31.92 10.90
N LYS A 137 21.65 31.92 12.23
CA LYS A 137 21.43 33.09 13.07
C LYS A 137 22.53 33.14 14.12
N GLU A 138 23.14 34.28 14.30
CA GLU A 138 24.28 34.43 15.21
C GLU A 138 25.43 33.43 14.97
N GLY A 139 25.58 32.95 13.73
CA GLY A 139 26.60 31.98 13.33
C GLY A 139 26.31 30.52 13.66
N GLN A 140 25.11 30.20 14.16
CA GLN A 140 24.63 28.84 14.39
C GLN A 140 23.58 28.44 13.35
N LEU A 141 23.51 27.14 12.99
CA LEU A 141 22.43 26.61 12.17
C LEU A 141 21.10 26.73 12.92
N ILE A 142 20.04 27.17 12.23
CA ILE A 142 18.74 27.41 12.86
C ILE A 142 17.74 26.26 12.64
N PHE A 143 18.01 25.37 11.71
CA PHE A 143 17.16 24.22 11.43
C PHE A 143 17.87 22.93 11.88
N ILE A 144 17.42 21.77 11.39
CA ILE A 144 18.00 20.48 11.79
C ILE A 144 19.50 20.46 11.53
N HIS A 145 20.27 20.03 12.51
CA HIS A 145 21.71 19.89 12.40
C HIS A 145 22.23 18.76 13.31
N SER A 146 23.48 18.37 13.10
CA SER A 146 24.16 17.41 13.96
C SER A 146 24.71 18.09 15.24
N ASN A 147 24.74 17.34 16.35
CA ASN A 147 25.49 17.68 17.55
C ASN A 147 26.98 17.86 17.25
N GLN A 148 27.49 17.17 16.24
CA GLN A 148 28.86 17.30 15.77
C GLN A 148 28.98 18.55 14.88
N LYS A 149 29.62 19.59 15.38
CA LYS A 149 29.73 20.93 14.73
C LYS A 149 30.34 20.91 13.33
N ASN A 150 30.99 19.83 12.94
CA ASN A 150 31.63 19.67 11.63
C ASN A 150 30.88 18.70 10.70
N GLU A 151 29.72 18.21 11.08
CA GLU A 151 28.89 17.28 10.29
C GLU A 151 27.64 17.98 9.70
N PHE A 152 27.32 17.74 8.41
CA PHE A 152 26.33 18.54 7.70
C PHE A 152 25.30 17.71 6.91
N TRP A 153 25.31 16.38 6.97
CA TRP A 153 24.37 15.56 6.18
C TRP A 153 22.90 15.85 6.51
N SER A 154 22.58 16.02 7.79
CA SER A 154 21.21 16.25 8.25
C SER A 154 20.67 17.61 7.81
N ALA A 155 21.47 18.68 7.96
CA ALA A 155 21.10 20.02 7.50
C ALA A 155 20.94 20.11 5.98
N LEU A 156 21.79 19.40 5.23
CA LEU A 156 21.71 19.37 3.77
C LEU A 156 20.55 18.48 3.29
N LEU A 157 20.26 17.36 3.97
CA LEU A 157 19.10 16.51 3.69
C LEU A 157 17.80 17.28 3.92
N GLU A 158 17.69 17.99 5.06
CA GLU A 158 16.53 18.85 5.33
C GLU A 158 16.38 19.93 4.27
N LYS A 159 17.46 20.61 3.87
CA LYS A 159 17.41 21.59 2.78
C LYS A 159 16.88 20.99 1.47
N ALA A 160 17.37 19.81 1.10
CA ALA A 160 16.92 19.14 -0.12
C ALA A 160 15.43 18.77 -0.04
N TYR A 161 14.97 18.37 1.14
CA TYR A 161 13.58 18.04 1.38
C TYR A 161 12.70 19.31 1.42
N ALA A 162 13.16 20.39 2.05
CA ALA A 162 12.50 21.71 2.01
C ALA A 162 12.34 22.22 0.56
N LYS A 163 13.32 21.97 -0.29
CA LYS A 163 13.21 22.30 -1.72
C LYS A 163 12.10 21.54 -2.43
N LEU A 164 11.79 20.29 -2.03
CA LEU A 164 10.63 19.56 -2.54
C LEU A 164 9.31 20.21 -2.11
N PHE A 165 9.25 20.73 -0.89
CA PHE A 165 8.07 21.39 -0.33
C PHE A 165 7.96 22.87 -0.75
N GLY A 166 9.02 23.44 -1.32
CA GLY A 166 9.06 24.83 -1.80
C GLY A 166 9.79 25.78 -0.87
N ASP A 167 9.72 25.60 0.45
CA ASP A 167 10.41 26.36 1.48
C ASP A 167 10.51 25.55 2.79
N TYR A 168 11.29 26.04 3.75
CA TYR A 168 11.46 25.40 5.07
C TYR A 168 10.18 25.46 5.91
N GLN A 169 9.45 26.57 5.90
CA GLN A 169 8.23 26.72 6.70
C GLN A 169 7.16 25.68 6.31
N SER A 170 7.12 25.28 5.05
CA SER A 170 6.22 24.23 4.57
C SER A 170 6.47 22.86 5.20
N MET A 171 7.62 22.67 5.87
CA MET A 171 7.95 21.46 6.64
C MET A 171 7.49 21.51 8.10
N THR A 172 6.85 22.59 8.58
CA THR A 172 6.39 22.71 9.97
C THR A 172 5.42 21.59 10.36
N SER A 173 4.61 21.08 9.46
CA SER A 173 3.80 19.89 9.68
C SER A 173 3.96 18.92 8.52
N GLY A 174 3.90 17.65 8.84
CA GLY A 174 3.98 16.53 7.91
C GLY A 174 3.71 15.23 8.66
N GLN A 175 3.72 14.12 7.92
CA GLN A 175 3.55 12.79 8.48
C GLN A 175 4.87 12.03 8.40
N THR A 176 5.26 11.35 9.49
CA THR A 176 6.46 10.50 9.50
C THR A 176 6.39 9.44 8.41
N SER A 177 5.22 8.83 8.23
CA SER A 177 4.95 7.86 7.17
C SER A 177 5.23 8.38 5.76
N ASP A 178 4.92 9.66 5.47
CA ASP A 178 5.21 10.28 4.18
C ASP A 178 6.72 10.37 3.93
N ALA A 179 7.50 10.81 4.93
CA ALA A 179 8.96 10.85 4.81
C ALA A 179 9.57 9.46 4.70
N LEU A 180 9.08 8.48 5.45
CA LEU A 180 9.54 7.09 5.34
C LEU A 180 9.32 6.52 3.93
N VAL A 181 8.18 6.80 3.30
CA VAL A 181 7.93 6.43 1.90
C VAL A 181 8.90 7.15 0.96
N ASP A 182 9.11 8.44 1.15
CA ASP A 182 10.01 9.23 0.32
C ASP A 182 11.48 8.77 0.41
N PHE A 183 11.91 8.28 1.56
CA PHE A 183 13.26 7.74 1.76
C PHE A 183 13.44 6.32 1.24
N THR A 184 12.39 5.54 1.16
CA THR A 184 12.49 4.10 0.94
C THR A 184 11.85 3.62 -0.36
N GLY A 185 10.77 4.28 -0.80
CA GLY A 185 9.85 3.78 -1.82
C GLY A 185 8.96 2.64 -1.29
N GLY A 186 8.88 2.49 0.03
CA GLY A 186 8.06 1.50 0.72
C GLY A 186 6.56 1.78 0.64
N LEU A 187 5.80 1.03 1.41
CA LEU A 187 4.36 1.18 1.58
C LEU A 187 4.07 1.55 3.03
N ALA A 188 3.46 2.70 3.25
CA ALA A 188 3.13 3.15 4.60
C ALA A 188 1.79 2.57 5.05
N GLU A 189 1.78 2.00 6.24
CA GLU A 189 0.60 1.53 6.97
C GLU A 189 0.52 2.31 8.29
N LEU A 190 -0.61 2.95 8.54
CA LEU A 190 -0.90 3.61 9.81
C LEU A 190 -1.76 2.67 10.67
N LEU A 191 -1.35 2.46 11.91
CA LEU A 191 -2.16 1.83 12.95
C LEU A 191 -2.57 2.90 13.95
N ASP A 192 -3.85 3.22 13.96
CA ASP A 192 -4.47 4.04 15.00
C ASP A 192 -4.86 3.11 16.15
N LEU A 193 -4.05 3.09 17.22
CA LEU A 193 -4.24 2.17 18.35
C LEU A 193 -5.50 2.47 19.13
N GLU A 194 -5.98 3.72 19.13
CA GLU A 194 -7.23 4.11 19.81
C GLU A 194 -8.48 3.56 19.11
N SER A 195 -8.36 3.13 17.84
CA SER A 195 -9.46 2.52 17.09
C SER A 195 -9.74 1.06 17.49
N TYR A 196 -8.84 0.43 18.27
CA TYR A 196 -8.94 -0.97 18.67
C TYR A 196 -9.48 -1.11 20.09
N ASP A 197 -10.23 -2.19 20.33
CA ASP A 197 -10.61 -2.61 21.69
C ASP A 197 -9.40 -3.26 22.39
N LEU A 198 -8.62 -2.44 23.08
CA LEU A 198 -7.40 -2.88 23.77
C LEU A 198 -7.68 -3.68 25.06
N GLU A 199 -8.93 -3.87 25.47
CA GLU A 199 -9.30 -4.81 26.54
C GLU A 199 -9.38 -6.26 26.02
N ASP A 200 -9.53 -6.48 24.70
CA ASP A 200 -9.51 -7.81 24.10
C ASP A 200 -8.07 -8.32 23.88
N GLU A 201 -7.70 -9.33 24.67
CA GLU A 201 -6.41 -10.02 24.58
C GLU A 201 -6.10 -10.62 23.19
N ASN A 202 -7.10 -10.95 22.38
CA ASN A 202 -6.88 -11.44 21.02
C ASN A 202 -6.46 -10.30 20.09
N ILE A 203 -7.01 -9.11 20.30
CA ILE A 203 -6.63 -7.89 19.55
C ILE A 203 -5.20 -7.50 19.91
N LYS A 204 -4.84 -7.47 21.20
CA LYS A 204 -3.45 -7.20 21.62
C LYS A 204 -2.47 -8.19 20.98
N LYS A 205 -2.77 -9.49 21.02
CA LYS A 205 -1.95 -10.52 20.40
C LYS A 205 -1.85 -10.37 18.87
N MET A 206 -2.93 -9.96 18.23
CA MET A 206 -2.94 -9.68 16.78
C MET A 206 -2.04 -8.50 16.46
N LEU A 207 -2.14 -7.39 17.20
CA LEU A 207 -1.32 -6.19 17.04
C LEU A 207 0.16 -6.51 17.26
N PHE A 208 0.50 -7.22 18.35
CA PHE A 208 1.88 -7.63 18.63
C PHE A 208 2.46 -8.47 17.48
N LYS A 209 1.76 -9.50 17.03
CA LYS A 209 2.18 -10.35 15.91
C LYS A 209 2.36 -9.57 14.61
N LYS A 210 1.52 -8.56 14.38
CA LYS A 210 1.62 -7.69 13.22
C LYS A 210 2.92 -6.88 13.26
N LEU A 211 3.25 -6.28 14.40
CA LEU A 211 4.50 -5.54 14.60
C LEU A 211 5.72 -6.46 14.57
N GLU A 212 5.67 -7.63 15.22
CA GLU A 212 6.73 -8.63 15.19
C GLU A 212 7.03 -9.09 13.75
N ALA A 213 5.99 -9.38 12.95
CA ALA A 213 6.13 -9.75 11.55
C ALA A 213 6.70 -8.61 10.68
N ALA A 214 6.38 -7.35 10.98
CA ALA A 214 6.95 -6.18 10.33
C ALA A 214 8.44 -6.01 10.68
N TYR A 215 8.79 -6.20 11.95
CA TYR A 215 10.18 -6.20 12.43
C TYR A 215 11.03 -7.28 11.76
N GLU A 216 10.53 -8.53 11.69
CA GLU A 216 11.22 -9.64 11.01
C GLU A 216 11.48 -9.36 9.53
N LYS A 217 10.58 -8.64 8.87
CA LYS A 217 10.73 -8.17 7.49
C LYS A 217 11.59 -6.91 7.35
N ARG A 218 12.13 -6.39 8.47
CA ARG A 218 12.94 -5.16 8.54
C ARG A 218 12.21 -3.91 8.07
N SER A 219 10.88 -3.85 8.26
CA SER A 219 10.12 -2.62 8.05
C SER A 219 10.63 -1.53 8.98
N LEU A 220 10.68 -0.27 8.52
CA LEU A 220 10.86 0.85 9.44
C LEU A 220 9.55 1.09 10.17
N MET A 221 9.64 1.24 11.48
CA MET A 221 8.46 1.47 12.32
C MET A 221 8.72 2.63 13.26
N THR A 222 7.73 3.51 13.38
CA THR A 222 7.74 4.63 14.32
C THR A 222 6.44 4.67 15.10
N CYS A 223 6.45 5.28 16.28
CA CYS A 223 5.25 5.46 17.09
C CYS A 223 5.22 6.84 17.71
N VAL A 224 4.05 7.30 18.11
CA VAL A 224 3.83 8.63 18.71
C VAL A 224 2.70 8.56 19.73
N ILE A 225 2.81 9.39 20.76
CA ILE A 225 1.73 9.74 21.67
C ILE A 225 1.12 11.03 21.12
N GLU A 226 -0.01 10.93 20.41
CA GLU A 226 -0.64 12.09 19.77
C GLU A 226 -1.29 13.00 20.84
N VAL A 227 -1.02 14.27 20.75
CA VAL A 227 -1.53 15.30 21.66
C VAL A 227 -1.84 16.59 20.90
N ALA A 228 -2.45 17.57 21.56
CA ALA A 228 -2.68 18.88 20.97
C ALA A 228 -1.35 19.61 20.64
N GLU A 229 -1.37 20.53 19.67
CA GLU A 229 -0.14 21.22 19.20
C GLU A 229 0.62 21.95 20.31
N ASP A 230 -0.08 22.47 21.31
CA ASP A 230 0.49 23.19 22.45
C ASP A 230 1.17 22.25 23.46
N GLU A 231 0.83 20.98 23.49
CA GLU A 231 1.43 19.97 24.37
C GLU A 231 2.64 19.25 23.74
N ILE A 232 2.94 19.51 22.46
CA ILE A 232 4.05 18.84 21.77
C ILE A 232 5.41 19.20 22.42
N GLY A 233 6.10 18.18 22.91
CA GLY A 233 7.40 18.29 23.58
C GLY A 233 7.31 18.46 25.09
N GLU A 234 6.10 18.42 25.66
CA GLU A 234 5.93 18.39 27.11
C GLU A 234 6.34 17.04 27.70
N ASP A 235 6.60 17.07 29.01
CA ASP A 235 6.93 15.87 29.78
C ASP A 235 5.68 14.99 29.95
N GLY A 236 5.74 13.81 29.40
CA GLY A 236 4.73 12.77 29.58
C GLY A 236 5.00 11.88 30.79
N PRO A 237 4.19 10.85 31.02
CA PRO A 237 4.34 9.91 32.11
C PRO A 237 5.64 9.09 31.95
N GLU A 238 6.24 8.72 33.08
CA GLU A 238 7.37 7.79 33.19
C GLU A 238 8.56 8.12 32.24
N GLY A 239 8.85 9.42 32.01
CA GLY A 239 9.98 9.88 31.20
C GLY A 239 9.69 9.96 29.69
N LEU A 240 8.49 9.64 29.25
CA LEU A 240 8.08 9.80 27.85
C LEU A 240 7.92 11.30 27.50
N VAL A 241 7.98 11.62 26.22
CA VAL A 241 7.78 12.98 25.67
C VAL A 241 6.59 12.98 24.74
N LEU A 242 5.65 13.90 24.98
CA LEU A 242 4.38 13.97 24.27
C LEU A 242 4.52 14.57 22.86
N GLY A 243 3.73 14.09 21.93
CA GLY A 243 3.65 14.61 20.56
C GLY A 243 4.91 14.43 19.71
N GLN A 244 5.89 13.66 20.20
CA GLN A 244 7.14 13.38 19.51
C GLN A 244 7.22 11.92 19.08
N GLY A 245 7.80 11.67 17.90
CA GLY A 245 7.92 10.33 17.35
C GLY A 245 9.11 9.57 17.91
N TYR A 246 8.94 8.28 18.13
CA TYR A 246 9.94 7.30 18.54
C TYR A 246 10.14 6.28 17.44
N ASN A 247 11.35 5.74 17.32
CA ASN A 247 11.63 4.63 16.41
C ASN A 247 11.45 3.29 17.15
N ILE A 248 10.73 2.36 16.55
CA ILE A 248 10.63 0.99 17.05
C ILE A 248 11.80 0.20 16.49
N THR A 249 12.77 -0.14 17.33
CA THR A 249 14.02 -0.82 16.94
C THR A 249 13.99 -2.33 17.17
N MET A 250 13.07 -2.84 18.00
CA MET A 250 12.87 -4.28 18.22
C MET A 250 11.41 -4.58 18.61
N VAL A 251 10.88 -5.68 18.11
CA VAL A 251 9.63 -6.29 18.59
C VAL A 251 9.87 -7.79 18.68
N LYS A 252 9.84 -8.37 19.88
CA LYS A 252 10.15 -9.79 20.09
C LYS A 252 9.42 -10.41 21.27
N THR A 253 9.14 -11.68 21.13
CA THR A 253 8.66 -12.56 22.19
C THR A 253 9.83 -13.26 22.87
N PHE A 254 9.87 -13.25 24.19
CA PHE A 254 10.87 -13.97 25.00
C PHE A 254 10.20 -14.97 25.92
N GLU A 255 10.77 -16.18 26.01
CA GLU A 255 10.42 -17.15 27.05
C GLU A 255 11.22 -16.84 28.32
N ILE A 256 10.51 -16.54 29.42
CA ILE A 256 11.15 -16.20 30.68
C ILE A 256 11.33 -17.46 31.54
N GLN A 257 12.54 -17.63 32.10
CA GLN A 257 12.79 -18.69 33.07
C GLN A 257 12.04 -18.41 34.39
N LYS A 258 11.66 -19.50 35.10
CA LYS A 258 10.82 -19.52 36.34
C LYS A 258 11.19 -18.52 37.45
N THR A 259 12.38 -17.93 37.42
CA THR A 259 12.91 -17.07 38.49
C THR A 259 12.36 -15.65 38.43
N LEU A 260 11.82 -15.21 37.31
CA LEU A 260 11.43 -13.82 37.08
C LEU A 260 9.91 -13.55 37.16
N ARG A 261 9.07 -14.54 36.92
CA ARG A 261 7.59 -14.42 37.13
C ARG A 261 7.04 -15.62 37.91
N LYS A 262 5.97 -15.38 38.67
CA LYS A 262 5.34 -16.38 39.56
C LYS A 262 4.53 -17.46 38.83
N SER A 263 4.24 -17.31 37.54
CA SER A 263 3.43 -18.24 36.74
C SER A 263 4.25 -19.00 35.70
N PHE A 264 3.85 -20.24 35.44
CA PHE A 264 4.49 -21.14 34.49
C PHE A 264 4.14 -20.76 33.04
N GLY A 265 5.14 -20.58 32.16
CA GLY A 265 4.94 -20.52 30.71
C GLY A 265 4.44 -19.19 30.17
N GLU A 266 4.59 -18.09 30.92
CA GLU A 266 4.29 -16.76 30.38
C GLU A 266 5.37 -16.29 29.41
N THR A 267 4.94 -15.96 28.22
CA THR A 267 5.75 -15.29 27.21
C THR A 267 5.77 -13.79 27.50
N LEU A 268 6.97 -13.19 27.47
CA LEU A 268 7.16 -11.75 27.59
C LEU A 268 7.18 -11.13 26.19
N CYS A 269 6.28 -10.23 25.90
CA CYS A 269 6.22 -9.45 24.68
C CYS A 269 6.91 -8.10 24.91
N LEU A 270 8.12 -7.92 24.38
CA LEU A 270 8.87 -6.67 24.51
C LEU A 270 8.93 -5.90 23.20
N ILE A 271 8.87 -4.59 23.36
CA ILE A 271 9.15 -3.61 22.30
C ILE A 271 10.33 -2.74 22.75
N ARG A 272 11.27 -2.47 21.85
CA ARG A 272 12.38 -1.56 22.10
C ARG A 272 12.18 -0.32 21.27
N LEU A 273 12.30 0.82 21.91
CA LEU A 273 12.12 2.13 21.31
C LEU A 273 13.41 2.92 21.38
N PHE A 274 13.65 3.74 20.38
CA PHE A 274 14.67 4.76 20.37
C PHE A 274 14.01 6.14 20.41
N ASN A 275 14.37 6.94 21.41
CA ASN A 275 13.95 8.32 21.54
C ASN A 275 15.01 9.26 20.94
N PRO A 276 14.76 9.92 19.79
CA PRO A 276 15.72 10.85 19.19
C PRO A 276 15.80 12.19 19.94
N TRP A 277 15.05 12.36 21.03
CA TRP A 277 14.86 13.62 21.72
C TRP A 277 15.61 13.65 23.06
N SER A 278 16.89 14.04 23.08
CA SER A 278 17.66 14.41 24.27
C SER A 278 17.86 13.36 25.37
N GLY A 279 18.01 12.07 25.03
CA GLY A 279 18.42 11.05 26.02
C GLY A 279 17.45 10.87 27.18
N ARG A 280 16.17 11.20 27.02
CA ARG A 280 15.10 10.84 27.94
C ARG A 280 14.63 9.44 27.63
N GLU A 281 14.50 8.60 28.65
CA GLU A 281 14.17 7.22 28.53
C GLU A 281 12.99 6.88 29.43
N TRP A 282 12.28 5.82 29.05
CA TRP A 282 11.25 5.20 29.87
C TRP A 282 11.79 4.79 31.23
N THR A 283 11.03 5.07 32.31
CA THR A 283 11.41 4.77 33.69
C THR A 283 10.53 3.70 34.35
N GLY A 284 9.53 3.18 33.62
CA GLY A 284 8.63 2.15 34.11
C GLY A 284 9.20 0.72 34.01
N HIS A 285 8.32 -0.27 33.90
CA HIS A 285 8.70 -1.68 33.80
C HIS A 285 9.58 -1.96 32.57
N TRP A 286 10.61 -2.80 32.73
CA TRP A 286 11.59 -3.17 31.70
C TRP A 286 12.46 -2.02 31.19
N SER A 287 12.44 -0.85 31.88
CA SER A 287 13.42 0.22 31.63
C SER A 287 14.82 -0.19 32.08
N ASP A 288 15.85 0.49 31.63
CA ASP A 288 17.27 0.19 31.90
C ASP A 288 17.60 0.12 33.40
N GLU A 289 16.93 0.94 34.21
CA GLU A 289 17.13 0.97 35.66
C GLU A 289 16.11 0.11 36.44
N SER A 290 15.24 -0.60 35.75
CA SER A 290 14.18 -1.40 36.39
C SER A 290 14.71 -2.63 37.14
N ASP A 291 13.92 -3.12 38.07
CA ASP A 291 14.27 -4.33 38.83
C ASP A 291 14.20 -5.60 37.97
N GLU A 292 13.36 -5.59 36.93
CA GLU A 292 13.23 -6.70 35.96
C GLU A 292 14.54 -6.90 35.20
N ILE A 293 15.08 -5.83 34.64
CA ILE A 293 16.34 -5.82 33.89
C ILE A 293 17.51 -6.22 34.79
N LYS A 294 17.60 -5.70 36.02
CA LYS A 294 18.68 -6.02 36.97
C LYS A 294 18.71 -7.50 37.38
N ARG A 295 17.62 -8.23 37.23
CA ARG A 295 17.53 -9.67 37.55
C ARG A 295 17.93 -10.57 36.38
N LEU A 296 18.07 -10.03 35.17
CA LEU A 296 18.52 -10.82 34.01
C LEU A 296 19.99 -11.21 34.14
N SER A 297 20.32 -12.40 33.69
CA SER A 297 21.70 -12.82 33.50
C SER A 297 22.34 -12.15 32.29
N LEU A 298 23.68 -12.05 32.25
CA LEU A 298 24.42 -11.55 31.08
C LEU A 298 24.05 -12.31 29.78
N GLN A 299 23.80 -13.62 29.85
CA GLN A 299 23.40 -14.41 28.69
C GLN A 299 21.99 -14.06 28.19
N GLU A 300 21.07 -13.74 29.10
CA GLU A 300 19.73 -13.25 28.75
C GLU A 300 19.82 -11.87 28.12
N TRP A 301 20.64 -10.98 28.63
CA TRP A 301 20.90 -9.65 28.05
C TRP A 301 21.42 -9.74 26.62
N GLU A 302 22.45 -10.55 26.39
CA GLU A 302 23.00 -10.79 25.04
C GLU A 302 21.94 -11.36 24.10
N ARG A 303 21.13 -12.32 24.58
CA ARG A 303 20.03 -12.92 23.79
C ARG A 303 18.94 -11.90 23.45
N MET A 304 18.62 -11.00 24.37
CA MET A 304 17.64 -9.94 24.19
C MET A 304 18.19 -8.78 23.37
N GLY A 305 19.51 -8.68 23.21
CA GLY A 305 20.17 -7.59 22.49
C GLY A 305 20.04 -6.25 23.21
N ILE A 306 19.92 -6.28 24.54
CA ILE A 306 19.82 -5.07 25.37
C ILE A 306 21.24 -4.51 25.53
N GLN A 307 21.39 -3.21 25.23
CA GLN A 307 22.57 -2.43 25.54
C GLN A 307 22.14 -1.41 26.59
N PHE A 308 23.02 -1.14 27.55
CA PHE A 308 22.77 -0.18 28.60
C PHE A 308 23.54 1.09 28.33
N GLY A 309 22.87 2.19 28.46
CA GLY A 309 23.46 3.51 28.33
C GLY A 309 22.36 4.56 28.27
N LYS A 310 22.69 5.79 28.55
CA LYS A 310 21.78 6.91 28.24
C LYS A 310 21.97 7.29 26.78
N ASP A 311 21.61 6.36 25.92
CA ASP A 311 21.72 6.49 24.45
C ASP A 311 20.36 6.73 23.78
N GLY A 312 19.29 6.83 24.59
CA GLY A 312 17.92 7.04 24.11
C GLY A 312 17.19 5.74 23.71
N GLU A 313 17.85 4.57 23.77
CA GLU A 313 17.18 3.27 23.58
C GLU A 313 16.67 2.73 24.91
N PHE A 314 15.45 2.25 24.96
CA PHE A 314 14.85 1.59 26.11
C PHE A 314 13.87 0.49 25.70
N CYS A 315 13.67 -0.46 26.61
CA CYS A 315 12.66 -1.50 26.43
C CYS A 315 11.43 -1.22 27.30
N MET A 316 10.27 -1.68 26.82
CA MET A 316 9.04 -1.70 27.61
C MET A 316 8.20 -2.93 27.25
N GLU A 317 7.31 -3.34 28.16
CA GLU A 317 6.35 -4.39 27.90
C GLU A 317 5.28 -3.89 26.90
N PHE A 318 4.79 -4.78 26.06
CA PHE A 318 3.84 -4.39 25.01
C PHE A 318 2.52 -3.85 25.57
N ASP A 319 2.10 -4.31 26.75
CA ASP A 319 0.90 -3.77 27.42
C ASP A 319 1.13 -2.32 27.85
N ASP A 320 2.32 -1.97 28.38
CA ASP A 320 2.67 -0.59 28.69
C ASP A 320 2.75 0.27 27.41
N PHE A 321 3.28 -0.29 26.33
CA PHE A 321 3.30 0.39 25.04
C PHE A 321 1.88 0.76 24.55
N LEU A 322 0.93 -0.17 24.64
CA LEU A 322 -0.46 0.07 24.24
C LEU A 322 -1.18 1.06 25.16
N ASN A 323 -0.74 1.21 26.42
CA ASN A 323 -1.33 2.16 27.36
C ASN A 323 -0.95 3.62 27.08
N TYR A 324 0.19 3.85 26.42
CA TYR A 324 0.71 5.21 26.24
C TYR A 324 0.71 5.67 24.79
N PHE A 325 1.12 4.82 23.85
CA PHE A 325 1.22 5.19 22.46
C PHE A 325 -0.13 5.10 21.75
N THR A 326 -0.43 6.10 20.91
CA THR A 326 -1.72 6.21 20.21
C THR A 326 -1.63 5.78 18.75
N LYS A 327 -0.47 5.98 18.10
CA LYS A 327 -0.29 5.65 16.67
C LYS A 327 1.03 4.97 16.40
N VAL A 328 1.02 4.07 15.41
CA VAL A 328 2.21 3.43 14.85
C VAL A 328 2.20 3.56 13.33
N ASP A 329 3.29 4.09 12.79
CA ASP A 329 3.58 4.05 11.35
C ASP A 329 4.47 2.87 11.02
N ILE A 330 4.09 2.06 10.04
CA ILE A 330 4.89 0.95 9.52
C ILE A 330 5.21 1.23 8.05
N CYS A 331 6.48 1.30 7.70
CA CYS A 331 6.90 1.38 6.31
C CYS A 331 7.40 0.02 5.83
N HIS A 332 6.57 -0.69 5.06
CA HIS A 332 6.86 -2.00 4.53
C HIS A 332 7.83 -1.92 3.36
N PHE A 333 8.91 -2.69 3.43
CA PHE A 333 9.85 -2.82 2.32
C PHE A 333 9.45 -3.94 1.38
N VAL A 334 9.46 -3.63 0.11
CA VAL A 334 9.17 -4.60 -0.94
C VAL A 334 10.42 -4.82 -1.80
N ASN A 335 10.84 -6.08 -1.97
CA ASN A 335 11.96 -6.46 -2.81
C ASN A 335 13.33 -5.85 -2.42
N THR A 336 13.56 -5.55 -1.16
CA THR A 336 14.82 -4.95 -0.68
C THR A 336 15.94 -5.97 -0.39
N ASN A 337 15.66 -7.27 -0.50
CA ASN A 337 16.66 -8.30 -0.22
C ASN A 337 17.63 -8.46 -1.41
N PHE A 338 18.76 -7.78 -1.36
CA PHE A 338 19.79 -7.79 -2.41
C PHE A 338 20.56 -9.12 -2.54
N PHE A 339 20.40 -10.04 -1.59
CA PHE A 339 21.06 -11.36 -1.64
C PHE A 339 20.29 -12.41 -2.43
N THR A 340 19.01 -12.18 -2.69
CA THR A 340 18.20 -13.07 -3.51
C THR A 340 17.90 -12.39 -4.84
N LEU A 341 18.38 -12.98 -5.95
CA LEU A 341 18.00 -12.57 -7.32
C LEU A 341 16.49 -12.81 -7.60
N LYS A 342 15.79 -13.45 -6.67
CA LYS A 342 14.38 -13.77 -6.79
C LYS A 342 13.57 -12.67 -6.09
N LYS A 343 12.76 -11.95 -6.85
CA LYS A 343 11.79 -11.00 -6.29
C LYS A 343 10.82 -11.75 -5.38
N SER A 344 10.64 -11.26 -4.17
CA SER A 344 9.64 -11.78 -3.23
C SER A 344 8.23 -11.34 -3.61
N TRP A 345 8.12 -10.17 -4.25
CA TRP A 345 6.87 -9.56 -4.65
C TRP A 345 6.95 -9.03 -6.09
N TYR A 346 5.86 -9.22 -6.82
CA TYR A 346 5.67 -8.63 -8.14
C TYR A 346 4.86 -7.34 -7.99
N GLU A 347 5.40 -6.24 -8.49
CA GLU A 347 4.79 -4.92 -8.44
C GLU A 347 4.10 -4.58 -9.77
N THR A 348 2.92 -3.99 -9.69
CA THR A 348 2.23 -3.33 -10.79
C THR A 348 1.81 -1.93 -10.36
N LEU A 349 2.09 -0.94 -11.20
CA LEU A 349 1.75 0.46 -10.96
C LEU A 349 0.69 0.90 -11.97
N PHE A 350 -0.34 1.58 -11.49
CA PHE A 350 -1.33 2.26 -12.32
C PHE A 350 -1.43 3.72 -11.92
N PHE A 351 -1.27 4.61 -12.89
CA PHE A 351 -1.53 6.03 -12.74
C PHE A 351 -2.96 6.30 -13.18
N GLY A 352 -3.75 6.89 -12.33
CA GLY A 352 -5.15 7.20 -12.57
C GLY A 352 -5.50 8.61 -12.13
N GLU A 353 -6.75 8.98 -12.35
CA GLU A 353 -7.29 10.26 -11.94
C GLU A 353 -8.72 10.12 -11.40
N TRP A 354 -9.04 10.86 -10.39
CA TRP A 354 -10.41 11.20 -10.03
C TRP A 354 -10.78 12.50 -10.74
N SER A 355 -11.85 12.49 -11.53
CA SER A 355 -12.22 13.65 -12.34
C SER A 355 -13.71 13.91 -12.33
N ILE A 356 -14.09 15.19 -12.47
CA ILE A 356 -15.47 15.66 -12.55
C ILE A 356 -16.23 15.03 -13.73
N SER A 357 -15.52 14.64 -14.78
CA SER A 357 -16.09 14.07 -16.01
C SER A 357 -16.50 12.60 -15.91
N GLY A 358 -16.80 12.07 -14.72
CA GLY A 358 -17.37 10.75 -14.53
C GLY A 358 -16.38 9.67 -14.07
N ARG A 359 -15.25 10.06 -13.44
CA ARG A 359 -14.31 9.13 -12.83
C ARG A 359 -14.12 9.36 -11.33
N ASN A 360 -15.13 9.88 -10.67
CA ASN A 360 -15.19 9.98 -9.22
C ASN A 360 -16.61 9.68 -8.76
N GLY A 361 -16.80 8.50 -8.18
CA GLY A 361 -18.08 8.01 -7.68
C GLY A 361 -18.28 8.18 -6.19
N GLY A 362 -17.30 8.73 -5.48
CA GLY A 362 -17.31 8.79 -4.02
C GLY A 362 -16.81 7.50 -3.36
N ASN A 363 -16.99 7.42 -2.05
CA ASN A 363 -16.51 6.32 -1.22
C ASN A 363 -17.63 5.43 -0.67
N ASP A 364 -18.90 5.74 -0.95
CA ASP A 364 -20.06 4.98 -0.46
C ASP A 364 -20.58 4.00 -1.52
N PRO A 365 -20.40 2.66 -1.32
CA PRO A 365 -20.87 1.64 -2.25
C PRO A 365 -22.41 1.58 -2.42
N GLU A 366 -23.18 2.14 -1.49
CA GLU A 366 -24.65 2.15 -1.58
C GLU A 366 -25.16 3.19 -2.57
N ILE A 367 -24.32 4.15 -2.94
CA ILE A 367 -24.68 5.20 -3.90
C ILE A 367 -24.35 4.74 -5.32
N GLN A 368 -25.31 4.85 -6.23
CA GLN A 368 -25.16 4.43 -7.63
C GLN A 368 -23.94 5.05 -8.35
N THR A 369 -23.53 6.26 -7.96
CA THR A 369 -22.35 6.93 -8.53
C THR A 369 -21.03 6.22 -8.19
N PHE A 370 -20.99 5.38 -7.14
CA PHE A 370 -19.80 4.64 -6.74
C PHE A 370 -19.15 3.88 -7.90
N LEU A 371 -19.96 3.31 -8.78
CA LEU A 371 -19.50 2.54 -9.95
C LEU A 371 -18.79 3.41 -11.02
N ALA A 372 -18.88 4.75 -10.92
CA ALA A 372 -18.12 5.67 -11.76
C ALA A 372 -16.63 5.72 -11.40
N ASN A 373 -16.23 5.26 -10.19
CA ASN A 373 -14.82 5.21 -9.79
C ASN A 373 -13.96 4.42 -10.79
N PRO A 374 -12.67 4.72 -10.92
CA PRO A 374 -11.72 3.90 -11.68
C PRO A 374 -11.72 2.45 -11.20
N GLN A 375 -11.59 1.51 -12.13
CA GLN A 375 -11.67 0.07 -11.87
C GLN A 375 -10.45 -0.65 -12.41
N TYR A 376 -9.72 -1.36 -11.55
CA TYR A 376 -8.50 -2.08 -11.91
C TYR A 376 -8.66 -3.57 -11.61
N MET A 377 -8.59 -4.39 -12.65
CA MET A 377 -8.74 -5.83 -12.56
C MET A 377 -7.40 -6.52 -12.39
N PHE A 378 -7.37 -7.58 -11.59
CA PHE A 378 -6.23 -8.50 -11.50
C PHE A 378 -6.70 -9.96 -11.33
N ASP A 379 -5.87 -10.90 -11.80
CA ASP A 379 -6.13 -12.34 -11.74
C ASP A 379 -5.13 -13.04 -10.82
N LEU A 380 -5.63 -13.69 -9.76
CA LEU A 380 -4.82 -14.55 -8.91
C LEU A 380 -4.90 -16.02 -9.36
N PRO A 381 -3.77 -16.63 -9.76
CA PRO A 381 -3.76 -18.03 -10.21
C PRO A 381 -3.90 -19.04 -9.05
N THR A 382 -3.56 -18.62 -7.84
CA THR A 382 -3.63 -19.41 -6.59
C THR A 382 -4.03 -18.49 -5.45
N ILE A 383 -4.27 -19.05 -4.25
CA ILE A 383 -4.35 -18.25 -3.02
C ILE A 383 -3.06 -17.46 -2.86
N ASP A 384 -3.15 -16.19 -2.57
CA ASP A 384 -2.00 -15.29 -2.46
C ASP A 384 -2.25 -14.18 -1.43
N SER A 385 -1.16 -13.71 -0.85
CA SER A 385 -1.15 -12.48 -0.06
C SER A 385 -0.94 -11.30 -1.00
N VAL A 386 -1.82 -10.31 -0.93
CA VAL A 386 -1.73 -9.09 -1.74
C VAL A 386 -1.56 -7.87 -0.83
N MET A 387 -0.80 -6.89 -1.31
CA MET A 387 -0.69 -5.58 -0.70
C MET A 387 -1.06 -4.53 -1.75
N ILE A 388 -1.85 -3.56 -1.34
CA ILE A 388 -2.32 -2.48 -2.21
C ILE A 388 -2.11 -1.16 -1.48
N SER A 389 -1.62 -0.16 -2.21
CA SER A 389 -1.56 1.22 -1.73
C SER A 389 -2.12 2.16 -2.78
N VAL A 390 -2.90 3.12 -2.33
CA VAL A 390 -3.38 4.25 -3.13
C VAL A 390 -2.67 5.50 -2.61
N GLU A 391 -1.91 6.15 -3.47
CA GLU A 391 -1.19 7.40 -3.18
C GLU A 391 -1.81 8.53 -4.00
N GLN A 392 -2.26 9.61 -3.37
CA GLN A 392 -2.68 10.82 -4.08
C GLN A 392 -1.47 11.71 -4.37
N GLU A 393 -1.50 12.38 -5.53
CA GLU A 393 -0.43 13.30 -5.90
C GLU A 393 -0.35 14.46 -4.91
N ASP A 394 0.86 14.72 -4.44
CA ASP A 394 1.14 15.86 -3.59
C ASP A 394 1.32 17.11 -4.47
N VAL A 395 0.29 17.94 -4.53
CA VAL A 395 0.28 19.15 -5.38
C VAL A 395 1.15 20.22 -4.72
N THR A 396 2.46 20.09 -4.86
CA THR A 396 3.49 20.95 -4.23
C THR A 396 3.58 22.38 -4.79
N GLN A 397 2.63 22.86 -5.59
CA GLN A 397 2.79 24.12 -6.31
C GLN A 397 2.12 25.35 -5.66
N THR A 398 1.37 25.21 -4.57
CA THR A 398 0.76 26.35 -3.88
C THR A 398 0.98 26.27 -2.37
N ARG A 399 1.78 27.21 -1.88
CA ARG A 399 2.38 27.32 -0.54
C ARG A 399 1.43 27.29 0.67
N VAL A 400 0.12 27.36 0.48
CA VAL A 400 -0.90 27.40 1.56
C VAL A 400 -1.96 26.30 1.41
N ALA A 401 -2.25 25.84 0.19
CA ALA A 401 -3.35 24.91 -0.11
C ALA A 401 -3.03 23.43 0.19
N ILE A 402 -1.78 23.08 0.51
CA ILE A 402 -1.32 21.69 0.60
C ILE A 402 -1.85 20.98 1.86
N ARG A 403 -2.16 21.70 2.92
CA ARG A 403 -2.58 21.14 4.20
C ARG A 403 -4.08 20.94 4.34
N GLU A 404 -4.87 21.78 3.69
CA GLU A 404 -6.33 21.80 3.88
C GLU A 404 -7.10 20.97 2.85
N ASN A 405 -6.43 20.43 1.81
CA ASN A 405 -7.09 19.79 0.66
C ASN A 405 -6.60 18.38 0.32
N LYS A 406 -6.08 17.61 1.27
CA LYS A 406 -5.96 16.18 1.04
C LYS A 406 -7.35 15.57 0.99
N ASN A 407 -7.63 14.83 -0.08
CA ASN A 407 -8.88 14.11 -0.17
C ASN A 407 -8.86 12.94 0.83
N ASN A 408 -10.01 12.58 1.35
CA ASN A 408 -10.21 11.34 2.08
C ASN A 408 -10.21 10.19 1.07
N ILE A 409 -9.16 9.39 1.05
CA ILE A 409 -8.95 8.34 0.05
C ILE A 409 -8.96 6.97 0.67
N GLY A 410 -9.34 5.96 -0.12
CA GLY A 410 -9.34 4.56 0.25
C GLY A 410 -9.61 3.70 -0.96
N PHE A 411 -9.80 2.40 -0.75
CA PHE A 411 -10.13 1.48 -1.83
C PHE A 411 -10.94 0.29 -1.36
N TYR A 412 -11.67 -0.30 -2.30
CA TYR A 412 -12.41 -1.55 -2.14
C TYR A 412 -11.88 -2.61 -3.09
N ILE A 413 -12.01 -3.88 -2.71
CA ILE A 413 -11.75 -5.02 -3.58
C ILE A 413 -13.02 -5.87 -3.66
N TYR A 414 -13.46 -6.11 -4.90
CA TYR A 414 -14.58 -6.98 -5.20
C TYR A 414 -14.11 -8.19 -5.98
N LYS A 415 -14.64 -9.38 -5.61
CA LYS A 415 -14.46 -10.58 -6.40
C LYS A 415 -15.46 -10.57 -7.54
N VAL A 416 -15.02 -10.95 -8.73
CA VAL A 416 -15.85 -10.92 -9.95
C VAL A 416 -15.74 -12.22 -10.72
N GLU A 417 -16.59 -12.40 -11.73
CA GLU A 417 -16.55 -13.57 -12.59
C GLU A 417 -15.23 -13.68 -13.38
N SER A 418 -14.79 -14.92 -13.61
CA SER A 418 -13.48 -15.23 -14.18
C SER A 418 -13.25 -14.70 -15.60
N ASN A 419 -14.33 -14.35 -16.31
CA ASN A 419 -14.26 -13.81 -17.66
C ASN A 419 -14.70 -12.34 -17.79
N ARG A 420 -14.70 -11.57 -16.69
CA ARG A 420 -14.96 -10.13 -16.69
C ARG A 420 -13.94 -9.40 -17.57
N GLU A 421 -14.41 -8.61 -18.53
CA GLU A 421 -13.56 -7.80 -19.43
C GLU A 421 -13.88 -6.31 -19.39
N TYR A 422 -15.09 -5.97 -18.95
CA TYR A 422 -15.67 -4.62 -18.93
C TYR A 422 -15.93 -4.17 -17.51
N ARG A 423 -16.19 -2.87 -17.33
CA ARG A 423 -16.47 -2.26 -16.03
C ARG A 423 -17.66 -2.96 -15.34
N LEU A 424 -17.64 -2.96 -14.02
CA LEU A 424 -18.79 -3.36 -13.21
C LEU A 424 -19.84 -2.25 -13.21
N HIS A 425 -21.07 -2.65 -13.39
CA HIS A 425 -22.27 -1.83 -13.24
C HIS A 425 -23.19 -2.34 -12.12
N LEU A 426 -22.83 -3.45 -11.52
CA LEU A 426 -23.44 -4.02 -10.34
C LEU A 426 -22.33 -4.51 -9.40
N LEU A 427 -22.44 -4.18 -8.12
CA LEU A 427 -21.48 -4.64 -7.13
C LEU A 427 -21.69 -6.13 -6.85
N GLU A 428 -20.57 -6.82 -6.69
CA GLU A 428 -20.47 -8.24 -6.43
C GLU A 428 -20.05 -8.48 -4.96
N GLU A 429 -19.38 -9.59 -4.70
CA GLU A 429 -18.86 -9.96 -3.39
C GLU A 429 -17.70 -9.02 -2.99
N GLN A 430 -17.93 -8.14 -2.01
CA GLN A 430 -16.86 -7.35 -1.40
C GLN A 430 -15.97 -8.27 -0.56
N VAL A 431 -14.67 -8.26 -0.83
CA VAL A 431 -13.70 -9.11 -0.13
C VAL A 431 -12.74 -8.32 0.75
N PHE A 432 -12.59 -7.03 0.50
CA PHE A 432 -11.73 -6.16 1.29
C PHE A 432 -12.16 -4.69 1.16
N GLN A 433 -11.91 -3.92 2.22
CA GLN A 433 -12.03 -2.48 2.26
C GLN A 433 -10.86 -1.93 3.10
N SER A 434 -10.20 -0.91 2.59
CA SER A 434 -9.22 -0.15 3.38
C SER A 434 -9.92 0.88 4.27
N ASP A 435 -9.21 1.40 5.26
CA ASP A 435 -9.61 2.63 5.93
C ASP A 435 -9.64 3.79 4.92
N PHE A 436 -10.48 4.77 5.19
CA PHE A 436 -10.54 6.03 4.45
C PHE A 436 -9.90 7.12 5.29
N LEU A 437 -8.82 7.71 4.78
CA LEU A 437 -7.98 8.63 5.53
C LEU A 437 -7.60 9.87 4.69
N TYR A 438 -7.50 11.01 5.37
CA TYR A 438 -6.98 12.27 4.79
C TYR A 438 -5.44 12.25 4.73
N LEU A 439 -4.86 11.16 4.26
CA LEU A 439 -3.42 10.96 4.14
C LEU A 439 -2.97 10.97 2.67
N ARG A 440 -1.68 11.18 2.45
CA ARG A 440 -1.10 11.03 1.11
C ARG A 440 -1.19 9.59 0.61
N ASN A 441 -1.01 8.61 1.51
CA ASN A 441 -1.02 7.19 1.20
C ASN A 441 -2.03 6.45 2.07
N VAL A 442 -2.77 5.52 1.47
CA VAL A 442 -3.58 4.54 2.19
C VAL A 442 -3.14 3.14 1.77
N PHE A 443 -3.00 2.25 2.74
CA PHE A 443 -2.51 0.90 2.57
C PHE A 443 -3.54 -0.14 3.01
N GLY A 444 -3.49 -1.31 2.38
CA GLY A 444 -4.22 -2.47 2.83
C GLY A 444 -3.55 -3.76 2.38
N SER A 445 -3.63 -4.79 3.21
CA SER A 445 -3.12 -6.12 2.90
C SER A 445 -4.14 -7.20 3.26
N CYS A 446 -4.30 -8.19 2.39
CA CYS A 446 -5.21 -9.30 2.63
C CYS A 446 -4.74 -10.57 1.92
N ILE A 447 -5.28 -11.71 2.35
CA ILE A 447 -5.10 -12.99 1.67
C ILE A 447 -6.35 -13.25 0.84
N LEU A 448 -6.17 -13.41 -0.47
CA LEU A 448 -7.25 -13.68 -1.40
C LEU A 448 -7.11 -15.07 -2.02
N ASN A 449 -8.25 -15.73 -2.20
CA ASN A 449 -8.31 -17.01 -2.89
C ASN A 449 -8.02 -16.82 -4.40
N LYS A 450 -7.76 -17.94 -5.10
CA LYS A 450 -7.72 -17.92 -6.55
C LYS A 450 -8.99 -17.29 -7.14
N GLY A 451 -8.83 -16.36 -8.10
CA GLY A 451 -9.97 -15.71 -8.74
C GLY A 451 -9.60 -14.42 -9.46
N ARG A 452 -10.62 -13.78 -10.01
CA ARG A 452 -10.54 -12.46 -10.61
C ARG A 452 -11.14 -11.43 -9.67
N TYR A 453 -10.45 -10.30 -9.53
CA TYR A 453 -10.81 -9.24 -8.61
C TYR A 453 -10.74 -7.88 -9.29
N VAL A 454 -11.50 -6.93 -8.77
CA VAL A 454 -11.46 -5.53 -9.20
C VAL A 454 -11.23 -4.64 -7.98
N VAL A 455 -10.23 -3.76 -8.09
CA VAL A 455 -9.94 -2.71 -7.11
C VAL A 455 -10.59 -1.41 -7.57
N PHE A 456 -11.25 -0.74 -6.64
CA PHE A 456 -11.84 0.59 -6.80
C PHE A 456 -11.07 1.57 -5.92
N PRO A 457 -10.09 2.33 -6.46
CA PRO A 457 -9.55 3.50 -5.77
C PRO A 457 -10.64 4.56 -5.65
N CYS A 458 -10.97 4.93 -4.42
CA CYS A 458 -12.07 5.84 -4.11
C CYS A 458 -11.55 7.11 -3.44
N CYS A 459 -12.29 8.20 -3.68
CA CYS A 459 -12.05 9.48 -3.08
C CYS A 459 -13.39 10.03 -2.61
N GLU A 460 -13.48 10.41 -1.32
CA GLU A 460 -14.68 11.01 -0.79
C GLU A 460 -14.99 12.33 -1.51
N GLN A 461 -16.25 12.53 -1.81
CA GLN A 461 -16.72 13.78 -2.39
C GLN A 461 -17.18 14.72 -1.26
N PRO A 462 -16.49 15.85 -1.03
CA PRO A 462 -17.02 16.85 -0.11
C PRO A 462 -18.35 17.41 -0.65
N PRO A 463 -19.30 17.75 0.23
CA PRO A 463 -20.59 18.29 -0.18
C PRO A 463 -20.43 19.51 -1.10
N GLY A 464 -20.92 19.41 -2.34
CA GLY A 464 -20.91 20.51 -3.31
C GLY A 464 -19.61 20.70 -4.10
N ALA A 465 -18.60 19.86 -3.92
CA ALA A 465 -17.39 19.84 -4.72
C ALA A 465 -17.11 18.42 -5.24
N SER A 466 -16.61 18.31 -6.46
CA SER A 466 -16.09 17.04 -6.96
C SER A 466 -14.62 16.97 -6.58
N ALA A 467 -14.22 15.98 -5.79
CA ALA A 467 -12.81 15.70 -5.55
C ALA A 467 -12.13 15.36 -6.89
N VAL A 468 -11.03 16.03 -7.17
CA VAL A 468 -10.20 15.81 -8.36
C VAL A 468 -8.76 15.63 -7.91
N GLY A 469 -8.03 14.79 -8.64
CA GLY A 469 -6.63 14.60 -8.39
C GLY A 469 -6.07 13.38 -9.11
N LEU A 470 -4.77 13.34 -9.26
CA LEU A 470 -4.07 12.17 -9.74
C LEU A 470 -3.83 11.22 -8.58
N PHE A 471 -3.87 9.93 -8.87
CA PHE A 471 -3.48 8.91 -7.91
C PHE A 471 -2.56 7.87 -8.55
N LEU A 472 -1.75 7.25 -7.70
CA LEU A 472 -0.95 6.09 -8.00
C LEU A 472 -1.51 4.90 -7.23
N LEU A 473 -1.98 3.88 -7.95
CA LEU A 473 -2.35 2.59 -7.38
C LEU A 473 -1.14 1.65 -7.51
N ARG A 474 -0.63 1.18 -6.37
CA ARG A 474 0.46 0.21 -6.28
C ARG A 474 -0.12 -1.13 -5.84
N PHE A 475 0.06 -2.14 -6.66
CA PHE A 475 -0.41 -3.50 -6.41
C PHE A 475 0.77 -4.45 -6.31
N TYR A 476 0.79 -5.28 -5.26
CA TYR A 476 1.83 -6.27 -5.01
C TYR A 476 1.22 -7.65 -4.75
N SER A 477 1.83 -8.68 -5.32
CA SER A 477 1.47 -10.08 -5.11
C SER A 477 2.73 -10.95 -5.07
N THR A 478 2.67 -12.12 -4.41
CA THR A 478 3.82 -13.04 -4.33
C THR A 478 4.01 -13.83 -5.63
N CYS A 479 2.99 -13.88 -6.48
CA CYS A 479 3.04 -14.48 -7.81
C CYS A 479 2.85 -13.43 -8.91
N ARG A 480 3.28 -13.76 -10.12
CA ARG A 480 3.06 -12.89 -11.27
C ARG A 480 1.59 -12.92 -11.68
N VAL A 481 0.94 -11.76 -11.67
CA VAL A 481 -0.48 -11.61 -12.01
C VAL A 481 -0.67 -10.86 -13.33
N SER A 482 -1.79 -11.15 -14.00
CA SER A 482 -2.30 -10.31 -15.09
C SER A 482 -3.18 -9.22 -14.49
N SER A 483 -2.94 -7.98 -14.84
CA SER A 483 -3.72 -6.85 -14.35
C SER A 483 -3.91 -5.78 -15.42
N LYS A 484 -5.05 -5.11 -15.41
CA LYS A 484 -5.40 -4.03 -16.34
C LYS A 484 -6.47 -3.10 -15.77
N GLU A 485 -6.51 -1.88 -16.25
CA GLU A 485 -7.63 -0.98 -16.04
C GLU A 485 -8.84 -1.41 -16.90
N LEU A 486 -10.04 -1.44 -16.33
CA LEU A 486 -11.30 -1.64 -17.03
C LEU A 486 -11.81 -0.28 -17.52
N LYS A 487 -11.61 0.02 -18.81
CA LYS A 487 -11.93 1.34 -19.40
C LYS A 487 -13.29 1.42 -20.07
N LEU A 488 -13.77 0.30 -20.59
CA LEU A 488 -15.00 0.25 -21.37
C LEU A 488 -16.13 -0.33 -20.52
N ASP A 489 -17.31 0.26 -20.64
CA ASP A 489 -18.52 -0.17 -19.95
C ASP A 489 -19.10 -1.45 -20.57
N CYS A 490 -19.01 -1.58 -21.89
CA CYS A 490 -19.47 -2.75 -22.64
C CYS A 490 -18.68 -2.84 -23.95
N PRO A 491 -18.83 -3.95 -24.72
CA PRO A 491 -18.20 -4.06 -26.03
C PRO A 491 -18.64 -2.96 -26.99
N THR A 492 -17.69 -2.38 -27.71
CA THR A 492 -18.00 -1.39 -28.75
C THR A 492 -18.75 -2.03 -29.91
N SER A 493 -19.91 -1.46 -30.26
CA SER A 493 -20.66 -1.83 -31.46
C SER A 493 -20.09 -1.11 -32.68
N ASN A 494 -19.94 -1.84 -33.79
CA ASN A 494 -19.60 -1.27 -35.08
C ASN A 494 -20.68 -1.62 -36.11
N CYS A 495 -20.63 -1.02 -37.31
CA CYS A 495 -21.64 -1.19 -38.37
C CYS A 495 -21.86 -2.67 -38.77
N CYS A 496 -20.91 -3.57 -38.51
CA CYS A 496 -20.99 -5.00 -38.86
C CYS A 496 -21.24 -5.91 -37.66
N SER A 497 -21.20 -5.37 -36.43
CA SER A 497 -21.26 -6.19 -35.22
C SER A 497 -21.89 -5.38 -34.07
N SER A 498 -23.18 -5.65 -33.83
CA SER A 498 -23.93 -5.07 -32.72
C SER A 498 -24.22 -6.14 -31.67
N TYR A 499 -23.80 -5.89 -30.43
CA TYR A 499 -24.22 -6.69 -29.30
C TYR A 499 -25.62 -6.26 -28.87
N LYS A 500 -26.49 -7.22 -28.54
CA LYS A 500 -27.92 -7.00 -28.27
C LYS A 500 -28.30 -7.37 -26.85
N LEU A 501 -27.58 -8.28 -26.23
CA LEU A 501 -27.83 -8.77 -24.89
C LEU A 501 -26.54 -8.97 -24.13
N VAL A 502 -26.63 -8.80 -22.82
CA VAL A 502 -25.65 -9.34 -21.87
C VAL A 502 -26.34 -10.43 -21.05
N THR A 503 -25.67 -11.55 -20.84
CA THR A 503 -26.20 -12.69 -20.08
C THR A 503 -25.18 -13.16 -19.08
N THR A 504 -25.55 -13.19 -17.80
CA THR A 504 -24.78 -13.84 -16.74
C THR A 504 -25.35 -15.21 -16.46
N VAL A 505 -24.45 -16.20 -16.35
CA VAL A 505 -24.76 -17.58 -16.00
C VAL A 505 -24.00 -17.91 -14.71
N PHE A 506 -24.74 -18.40 -13.72
CA PHE A 506 -24.21 -18.91 -12.46
C PHE A 506 -24.50 -20.40 -12.35
N VAL A 507 -23.47 -21.23 -12.42
CA VAL A 507 -23.57 -22.67 -12.22
C VAL A 507 -23.28 -22.94 -10.74
N LYS A 508 -24.35 -23.23 -9.98
CA LYS A 508 -24.29 -23.40 -8.53
C LYS A 508 -23.61 -24.71 -8.16
N ASN A 509 -24.22 -25.81 -8.58
CA ASN A 509 -23.76 -27.17 -8.27
C ASN A 509 -24.21 -28.17 -9.34
N ALA A 510 -23.71 -29.40 -9.23
CA ALA A 510 -24.28 -30.56 -9.91
C ALA A 510 -24.54 -31.68 -8.91
N GLU A 511 -25.45 -32.57 -9.27
CA GLU A 511 -25.80 -33.75 -8.49
C GLU A 511 -25.76 -35.00 -9.35
N GLY A 512 -25.30 -36.11 -8.78
CA GLY A 512 -25.36 -37.43 -9.41
C GLY A 512 -24.44 -37.61 -10.62
N LEU A 513 -23.33 -36.87 -10.69
CA LEU A 513 -22.32 -37.03 -11.75
C LEU A 513 -21.69 -38.43 -11.66
N GLN A 514 -21.52 -39.09 -12.80
CA GLN A 514 -20.90 -40.41 -12.88
C GLN A 514 -19.89 -40.48 -14.03
N MET A 515 -18.83 -41.22 -13.81
CA MET A 515 -17.88 -41.56 -14.88
C MET A 515 -18.52 -42.50 -15.87
N PRO A 516 -18.25 -42.33 -17.18
CA PRO A 516 -18.60 -43.34 -18.17
C PRO A 516 -18.03 -44.72 -17.80
N PRO A 517 -18.73 -45.83 -18.04
CA PRO A 517 -18.25 -47.17 -17.69
C PRO A 517 -16.92 -47.59 -18.29
N SER A 518 -16.52 -46.92 -19.38
CA SER A 518 -15.23 -47.13 -20.07
C SER A 518 -14.04 -46.48 -19.34
N GLU A 519 -14.28 -45.60 -18.37
CA GLU A 519 -13.27 -44.79 -17.72
C GLU A 519 -13.10 -45.18 -16.24
N LYS A 520 -11.88 -45.13 -15.75
CA LYS A 520 -11.53 -45.45 -14.34
C LYS A 520 -10.86 -44.27 -13.65
N GLY A 521 -10.91 -44.26 -12.32
CA GLY A 521 -10.21 -43.29 -11.47
C GLY A 521 -11.17 -42.31 -10.77
N THR A 522 -10.61 -41.28 -10.15
CA THR A 522 -11.35 -40.23 -9.41
C THR A 522 -12.20 -39.37 -10.34
N LEU A 523 -13.33 -38.89 -9.82
CA LEU A 523 -14.20 -37.95 -10.50
C LEU A 523 -13.83 -36.52 -10.10
N ASP A 524 -13.07 -35.85 -10.97
CA ASP A 524 -12.55 -34.48 -10.77
C ASP A 524 -13.29 -33.51 -11.72
N PRO A 525 -14.55 -33.11 -11.39
CA PRO A 525 -15.40 -32.38 -12.30
C PRO A 525 -15.02 -30.90 -12.43
N PHE A 526 -15.30 -30.34 -13.61
CA PHE A 526 -15.32 -28.91 -13.91
C PHE A 526 -16.34 -28.61 -15.00
N VAL A 527 -16.80 -27.36 -15.07
CA VAL A 527 -17.75 -26.92 -16.09
C VAL A 527 -17.13 -25.95 -17.08
N VAL A 528 -17.63 -26.02 -18.33
CA VAL A 528 -17.30 -25.07 -19.40
C VAL A 528 -18.58 -24.50 -19.94
N VAL A 529 -18.81 -23.21 -19.76
CA VAL A 529 -19.97 -22.52 -20.33
C VAL A 529 -19.55 -21.90 -21.66
N LYS A 530 -20.35 -22.13 -22.71
CA LYS A 530 -20.07 -21.69 -24.08
C LYS A 530 -21.22 -20.86 -24.63
N CYS A 531 -20.94 -19.73 -25.22
CA CYS A 531 -21.88 -18.85 -25.89
C CYS A 531 -21.23 -18.17 -27.10
N GLU A 532 -21.86 -18.29 -28.28
CA GLU A 532 -21.44 -17.61 -29.54
C GLU A 532 -19.95 -17.69 -29.87
N GLY A 533 -19.27 -18.80 -29.56
CA GLY A 533 -17.85 -19.01 -29.82
C GLY A 533 -16.92 -18.58 -28.67
N THR A 534 -17.44 -17.91 -27.67
CA THR A 534 -16.72 -17.62 -26.42
C THR A 534 -16.95 -18.73 -25.40
N LYS A 535 -16.03 -18.88 -24.42
CA LYS A 535 -16.13 -19.89 -23.36
C LYS A 535 -15.55 -19.38 -22.06
N ALA A 536 -16.15 -19.80 -20.96
CA ALA A 536 -15.64 -19.63 -19.62
C ALA A 536 -15.53 -21.00 -18.93
N ARG A 537 -14.57 -21.19 -18.04
CA ARG A 537 -14.29 -22.47 -17.39
C ARG A 537 -14.16 -22.29 -15.88
N SER A 538 -14.79 -23.19 -15.11
CA SER A 538 -14.62 -23.26 -13.66
C SER A 538 -13.30 -23.88 -13.24
N ASP A 539 -12.99 -23.79 -11.97
CA ASP A 539 -11.97 -24.63 -11.34
C ASP A 539 -12.35 -26.11 -11.36
N VAL A 540 -11.32 -26.97 -11.17
CA VAL A 540 -11.50 -28.41 -11.03
C VAL A 540 -11.75 -28.73 -9.56
N LEU A 541 -12.83 -29.43 -9.27
CA LEU A 541 -13.10 -29.97 -7.94
C LEU A 541 -12.61 -31.42 -7.87
N HIS A 542 -11.99 -31.81 -6.76
CA HIS A 542 -11.34 -33.12 -6.68
C HIS A 542 -12.21 -34.15 -5.98
N ASN A 543 -12.38 -35.30 -6.63
CA ASN A 543 -13.10 -36.47 -6.12
C ASN A 543 -14.51 -36.15 -5.60
N GLU A 544 -15.29 -35.36 -6.36
CA GLU A 544 -16.58 -34.84 -5.93
C GLU A 544 -17.68 -35.17 -6.93
N PRO A 545 -18.55 -36.17 -6.64
CA PRO A 545 -19.66 -36.53 -7.54
C PRO A 545 -20.84 -35.57 -7.49
N ASN A 546 -20.95 -34.74 -6.44
CA ASN A 546 -21.97 -33.71 -6.27
C ASN A 546 -21.32 -32.33 -6.07
N PRO A 547 -20.56 -31.81 -7.06
CA PRO A 547 -19.72 -30.65 -6.91
C PRO A 547 -20.51 -29.35 -6.73
N THR A 548 -20.10 -28.52 -5.80
CA THR A 548 -20.54 -27.13 -5.69
C THR A 548 -19.56 -26.23 -6.43
N PHE A 549 -19.91 -25.85 -7.66
CA PHE A 549 -19.01 -25.06 -8.51
C PHE A 549 -18.96 -23.59 -8.11
N ASN A 550 -20.08 -23.00 -7.71
CA ASN A 550 -20.23 -21.56 -7.45
C ASN A 550 -19.54 -20.71 -8.54
N PHE A 551 -19.79 -21.10 -9.80
CA PHE A 551 -19.09 -20.54 -10.95
C PHE A 551 -19.98 -19.57 -11.71
N LYS A 552 -19.57 -18.30 -11.75
CA LYS A 552 -20.24 -17.20 -12.46
C LYS A 552 -19.46 -16.82 -13.72
N CYS A 553 -20.18 -16.51 -14.80
CA CYS A 553 -19.60 -15.98 -16.04
C CYS A 553 -20.60 -15.12 -16.79
N THR A 554 -20.10 -14.12 -17.53
CA THR A 554 -20.90 -13.15 -18.28
C THR A 554 -20.56 -13.19 -19.76
N PHE A 555 -21.59 -13.14 -20.61
CA PHE A 555 -21.43 -13.15 -22.07
C PHE A 555 -22.19 -11.99 -22.71
N TYR A 556 -21.50 -11.25 -23.57
CA TYR A 556 -22.11 -10.26 -24.45
C TYR A 556 -22.50 -10.94 -25.78
N ARG A 557 -23.77 -10.85 -26.15
CA ARG A 557 -24.38 -11.66 -27.21
C ARG A 557 -24.85 -10.82 -28.39
N LYS A 558 -24.58 -11.33 -29.60
CA LYS A 558 -25.01 -10.73 -30.87
C LYS A 558 -26.32 -11.37 -31.37
N LYS A 559 -26.53 -12.62 -31.01
CA LYS A 559 -27.68 -13.42 -31.45
C LYS A 559 -28.56 -13.75 -30.25
N PRO A 560 -29.66 -13.03 -30.02
CA PRO A 560 -30.54 -13.24 -28.86
C PRO A 560 -31.02 -14.69 -28.70
N ASN A 561 -31.33 -15.34 -29.79
CA ASN A 561 -31.89 -16.71 -29.83
C ASN A 561 -30.80 -17.81 -29.83
N TYR A 562 -29.52 -17.48 -29.71
CA TYR A 562 -28.48 -18.50 -29.65
C TYR A 562 -28.43 -19.13 -28.26
N SER A 563 -28.47 -20.47 -28.20
CA SER A 563 -28.46 -21.20 -26.94
C SER A 563 -27.11 -21.13 -26.25
N ILE A 564 -27.14 -21.18 -24.93
CA ILE A 564 -25.93 -21.30 -24.10
C ILE A 564 -25.75 -22.79 -23.77
N PHE A 565 -24.52 -23.28 -23.90
CA PHE A 565 -24.16 -24.67 -23.63
C PHE A 565 -23.27 -24.73 -22.39
N ILE A 566 -23.63 -25.65 -21.47
CA ILE A 566 -22.87 -25.92 -20.25
C ILE A 566 -22.39 -27.36 -20.34
N GLU A 567 -21.11 -27.55 -20.62
CA GLU A 567 -20.46 -28.85 -20.70
C GLU A 567 -19.80 -29.19 -19.36
N VAL A 568 -20.00 -30.39 -18.86
CA VAL A 568 -19.35 -30.92 -17.67
C VAL A 568 -18.27 -31.91 -18.09
N TYR A 569 -17.09 -31.76 -17.55
CA TYR A 569 -15.96 -32.63 -17.80
C TYR A 569 -15.35 -33.14 -16.49
N CYS A 570 -14.70 -34.30 -16.55
CA CYS A 570 -13.79 -34.79 -15.51
C CYS A 570 -12.34 -34.57 -15.95
N LYS A 571 -11.54 -33.94 -15.11
CA LYS A 571 -10.12 -33.67 -15.37
C LYS A 571 -9.32 -34.98 -15.34
N LYS A 572 -8.51 -35.21 -16.37
CA LYS A 572 -7.55 -36.33 -16.45
C LYS A 572 -6.19 -35.86 -16.90
N THR A 573 -5.19 -36.73 -16.77
CA THR A 573 -3.79 -36.40 -17.05
C THR A 573 -3.54 -36.13 -18.55
N VAL A 574 -4.22 -36.87 -19.43
CA VAL A 574 -3.97 -36.77 -20.89
C VAL A 574 -5.13 -36.05 -21.60
N PHE A 575 -6.36 -36.56 -21.47
CA PHE A 575 -7.56 -35.97 -22.08
C PHE A 575 -8.68 -35.90 -21.07
N ASP A 576 -9.34 -34.74 -20.97
CA ASP A 576 -10.48 -34.55 -20.11
C ASP A 576 -11.67 -35.38 -20.62
N VAL A 577 -12.36 -36.07 -19.70
CA VAL A 577 -13.51 -36.93 -20.02
C VAL A 577 -14.80 -36.14 -20.01
N PHE A 578 -15.54 -36.17 -21.08
CA PHE A 578 -16.83 -35.50 -21.19
C PHE A 578 -17.89 -36.27 -20.40
N LEU A 579 -18.56 -35.61 -19.44
CA LEU A 579 -19.62 -36.21 -18.61
C LEU A 579 -21.01 -35.92 -19.12
N GLY A 580 -21.23 -34.75 -19.73
CA GLY A 580 -22.52 -34.38 -20.28
C GLY A 580 -22.58 -32.88 -20.65
N GLU A 581 -23.63 -32.53 -21.38
CA GLU A 581 -23.93 -31.16 -21.81
C GLU A 581 -25.38 -30.81 -21.39
N ALA A 582 -25.55 -29.62 -20.85
CA ALA A 582 -26.85 -29.01 -20.66
C ALA A 582 -26.98 -27.78 -21.58
N ARG A 583 -28.20 -27.49 -22.01
CA ARG A 583 -28.51 -26.39 -22.94
C ARG A 583 -29.53 -25.46 -22.30
N ILE A 584 -29.29 -24.17 -22.37
CA ILE A 584 -30.25 -23.13 -22.05
C ILE A 584 -30.76 -22.57 -23.38
N ASP A 585 -32.01 -22.83 -23.67
CA ASP A 585 -32.69 -22.31 -24.85
C ASP A 585 -33.34 -20.95 -24.54
N MET A 586 -32.93 -19.93 -25.26
CA MET A 586 -33.35 -18.55 -25.02
C MET A 586 -34.69 -18.19 -25.66
N THR A 587 -35.23 -19.06 -26.51
CA THR A 587 -36.58 -18.90 -27.12
C THR A 587 -37.70 -19.06 -26.10
N ASP A 588 -37.43 -19.70 -24.97
CA ASP A 588 -38.41 -19.88 -23.91
C ASP A 588 -38.58 -18.65 -23.01
N LEU A 589 -37.61 -17.75 -23.01
CA LEU A 589 -37.61 -16.53 -22.20
C LEU A 589 -38.48 -15.39 -22.76
N THR A 590 -38.73 -15.38 -24.07
CA THR A 590 -39.53 -14.33 -24.72
C THR A 590 -41.02 -14.57 -24.64
N LYS A 591 -41.46 -15.74 -24.15
CA LYS A 591 -42.88 -16.09 -24.05
C LYS A 591 -43.56 -15.59 -22.77
N ASP A 592 -42.78 -15.34 -21.72
CA ASP A 592 -43.30 -14.91 -20.41
C ASP A 592 -43.45 -13.38 -20.30
N GLU A 593 -42.80 -12.60 -21.19
CA GLU A 593 -42.91 -11.13 -21.21
C GLU A 593 -44.23 -10.62 -21.84
N GLU A 594 -44.94 -11.44 -22.64
CA GLU A 594 -46.20 -11.02 -23.28
C GLU A 594 -47.45 -11.17 -22.37
N SER A 595 -47.33 -11.71 -21.15
CA SER A 595 -48.49 -12.03 -20.27
C SER A 595 -48.57 -11.29 -18.94
N CYS A 596 -47.73 -10.33 -18.66
CA CYS A 596 -47.77 -9.55 -17.40
C CYS A 596 -48.05 -8.07 -17.63
N ASP A 597 -49.27 -7.69 -17.23
CA ASP A 597 -49.73 -6.31 -17.07
C ASP A 597 -48.78 -5.47 -16.18
N GLU A 598 -48.71 -4.18 -16.55
CA GLU A 598 -48.02 -3.10 -15.84
C GLU A 598 -48.17 -3.19 -14.31
N LYS A 599 -47.16 -3.53 -13.61
CA LYS A 599 -46.78 -3.14 -12.23
C LYS A 599 -45.92 -4.22 -11.57
N SER A 600 -44.62 -4.19 -11.79
CA SER A 600 -43.67 -4.54 -10.71
C SER A 600 -42.25 -4.17 -11.12
N GLN A 601 -41.60 -3.39 -10.28
CA GLN A 601 -40.18 -3.27 -10.12
C GLN A 601 -39.57 -4.65 -9.85
N SER A 602 -39.24 -5.40 -10.90
CA SER A 602 -38.61 -6.72 -10.77
C SER A 602 -37.58 -6.99 -11.88
N ALA A 603 -36.69 -5.98 -12.13
CA ALA A 603 -35.48 -6.21 -12.91
C ALA A 603 -34.42 -7.05 -12.16
N GLU A 604 -34.72 -7.52 -10.95
CA GLU A 604 -33.76 -8.21 -10.07
C GLU A 604 -33.88 -9.74 -10.08
N ASN A 605 -34.90 -10.34 -10.67
CA ASN A 605 -35.13 -11.78 -10.57
C ASN A 605 -34.59 -12.55 -11.80
N GLY A 606 -33.43 -13.19 -11.63
CA GLY A 606 -32.91 -14.18 -12.56
C GLY A 606 -33.68 -15.50 -12.43
N GLU A 607 -33.60 -16.38 -13.43
CA GLU A 607 -34.30 -17.65 -13.49
C GLU A 607 -33.42 -18.80 -13.00
N GLU A 608 -33.90 -19.57 -12.00
CA GLU A 608 -33.25 -20.79 -11.51
C GLU A 608 -33.80 -21.99 -12.27
N ARG A 609 -32.92 -22.82 -12.85
CA ARG A 609 -33.29 -24.04 -13.59
C ARG A 609 -32.47 -25.24 -13.16
N ASN A 610 -33.15 -26.38 -13.14
CA ASN A 610 -32.55 -27.70 -12.99
C ASN A 610 -32.42 -28.34 -14.38
N LEU A 611 -31.18 -28.45 -14.86
CA LEU A 611 -30.89 -28.92 -16.21
C LEU A 611 -30.37 -30.37 -16.18
N GLN A 612 -31.02 -31.28 -16.92
CA GLN A 612 -30.54 -32.63 -17.14
C GLN A 612 -29.30 -32.60 -18.06
N LEU A 613 -28.33 -33.46 -17.79
CA LEU A 613 -27.16 -33.65 -18.66
C LEU A 613 -27.47 -34.64 -19.79
N TYR A 614 -27.00 -34.31 -20.99
CA TYR A 614 -27.15 -35.13 -22.19
C TYR A 614 -25.80 -35.48 -22.81
N ALA A 615 -25.75 -36.58 -23.53
CA ALA A 615 -24.62 -36.94 -24.37
C ALA A 615 -24.48 -35.95 -25.55
N LYS A 616 -23.28 -35.75 -26.03
CA LYS A 616 -23.02 -34.85 -27.16
C LYS A 616 -23.81 -35.28 -28.42
N GLN A 617 -24.66 -34.39 -28.88
CA GLN A 617 -25.59 -34.70 -29.98
C GLN A 617 -24.82 -34.86 -31.30
N ARG A 618 -24.99 -36.03 -31.96
CA ARG A 618 -24.57 -36.24 -33.36
C ARG A 618 -25.73 -35.87 -34.29
N ARG A 619 -25.46 -35.29 -35.45
CA ARG A 619 -26.48 -34.93 -36.44
C ARG A 619 -27.40 -36.16 -36.71
N GLY A 620 -28.70 -36.01 -36.41
CA GLY A 620 -29.73 -37.06 -36.65
C GLY A 620 -29.93 -38.10 -35.51
N SER A 621 -29.27 -37.94 -34.35
CA SER A 621 -29.52 -38.82 -33.19
C SER A 621 -30.46 -38.15 -32.17
N PHE A 622 -31.30 -38.96 -31.50
CA PHE A 622 -32.08 -38.49 -30.35
C PHE A 622 -31.17 -38.15 -29.17
N PRO A 623 -31.51 -37.13 -28.37
CA PRO A 623 -30.75 -36.79 -27.17
C PRO A 623 -30.76 -37.96 -26.19
N ARG A 624 -29.57 -38.46 -25.80
CA ARG A 624 -29.44 -39.52 -24.81
C ARG A 624 -29.06 -38.84 -23.48
N GLU A 625 -29.83 -39.10 -22.44
CA GLU A 625 -29.54 -38.63 -21.09
C GLU A 625 -28.25 -39.26 -20.55
N ASN A 626 -27.42 -38.42 -19.94
CA ASN A 626 -26.28 -38.81 -19.12
C ASN A 626 -26.62 -38.65 -17.63
N PRO A 627 -25.97 -39.42 -16.74
CA PRO A 627 -26.15 -39.23 -15.31
C PRO A 627 -25.76 -37.80 -14.87
N GLY A 628 -26.57 -37.24 -13.99
CA GLY A 628 -26.33 -35.96 -13.36
C GLY A 628 -27.23 -34.83 -13.83
N LYS A 629 -27.44 -33.88 -12.92
CA LYS A 629 -28.22 -32.66 -13.14
C LYS A 629 -27.40 -31.45 -12.72
N LEU A 630 -27.57 -30.32 -13.41
CA LEU A 630 -27.00 -29.02 -13.07
C LEU A 630 -28.05 -28.09 -12.49
N PHE A 631 -27.67 -27.36 -11.46
CA PHE A 631 -28.46 -26.28 -10.87
C PHE A 631 -27.84 -24.95 -11.33
N VAL A 632 -28.59 -24.22 -12.15
CA VAL A 632 -28.10 -23.04 -12.85
C VAL A 632 -29.05 -21.87 -12.65
N PHE A 633 -28.51 -20.74 -12.37
CA PHE A 633 -29.20 -19.46 -12.37
C PHE A 633 -28.67 -18.62 -13.53
N PHE A 634 -29.54 -17.93 -14.25
CA PHE A 634 -29.11 -17.02 -15.30
C PHE A 634 -29.98 -15.77 -15.40
N ARG A 635 -29.42 -14.70 -15.85
CA ARG A 635 -30.06 -13.41 -16.06
C ARG A 635 -29.60 -12.83 -17.38
N SER A 636 -30.52 -12.27 -18.15
CA SER A 636 -30.22 -11.58 -19.42
C SER A 636 -30.83 -10.20 -19.42
N SER A 637 -30.13 -9.23 -20.03
CA SER A 637 -30.62 -7.87 -20.22
C SER A 637 -30.29 -7.39 -21.62
N SER A 638 -31.18 -6.57 -22.19
CA SER A 638 -30.92 -5.78 -23.40
C SER A 638 -30.09 -4.55 -23.12
N ASP A 639 -30.08 -4.06 -21.90
CA ASP A 639 -29.12 -3.07 -21.43
C ASP A 639 -27.78 -3.74 -21.18
N LEU A 640 -26.78 -3.42 -21.99
CA LEU A 640 -25.43 -4.00 -21.91
C LEU A 640 -24.66 -3.58 -20.66
N GLN A 641 -25.17 -2.63 -19.91
CA GLN A 641 -24.59 -2.14 -18.66
C GLN A 641 -25.35 -2.64 -17.41
N ALA A 642 -26.39 -3.47 -17.58
CA ALA A 642 -27.23 -3.94 -16.48
C ALA A 642 -26.59 -5.03 -15.60
N LEU A 643 -25.38 -5.55 -15.94
CA LEU A 643 -24.77 -6.69 -15.25
C LEU A 643 -23.30 -6.42 -14.89
#